data_9a829a31d63fee4de803b6e7c0948503
#
_entry.id   9a829a31d63fee4de803b6e7c0948503
#
_cell.length_a   1.000
_cell.length_b   1.000
_cell.length_c   1.000
_cell.angle_alpha   90.00
_cell.angle_beta   90.00
_cell.angle_gamma   90.00
#
_symmetry.space_group_name_H-M   'P 1'
#
loop_
_entity.id
_entity.type
_entity.pdbx_description
1 polymer ?
#
loop_
_entity_poly.entity_id
_entity_poly.type
_entity_poly.pdbx_seq_one_letter_code
_entity_poly.pdbx_strand_id
1 'polypeptide(L)'
;MRTSKLMTLSVLVATGLGLAACSGDTGPAGANGATGATGATGATGATGATGATGPAGQLPQQAEQCTVCHGAGRLAGAAEIHNLRASADLTSGLIQITGVTFPDGTVTPTVNFTVWGPDCGTPGTAAPSSPTDTCKPVDFPAVNSQPLPAFNFTVAKLAPAPSAGSNPFWVPYLYGNTTPVAERSCGSGIVTSTGLPDCSPTTSSTTGTQIVGTLTRPGGVGNYSYLFKTNLAAVTRPGTTTPSIYDPTLTTRFGIQTGNDQLFANGTLDVVPPAVAVGGPGAPTTTTPIVATQACNQCHQRLAIHGRRVLEAYCVTCHAPALVEGGQSGNMVVMIHSWHAGRQLDLNYSFAGVVATEITYPQDVANCTTCHQAPGSSTPLNAWQDNPSFTACFSCHVGGNVGAAAGGPHQGGTVTAASNCKVCHNSTTPLTPKADVKVAHNSADSIFATATAKNFQYQIVTVTNTAPGQKPTVKLQVLFSPNGGTTAFAPMQVVGATGGPWSFNTPGGASRLFVDIGWQNTDFRNVGDAVAVGQPISLDVLNTGVANTTDFSVVVTSTTAVPAGLTGQLTVAIEGHPGVPNPLSSASPTTAVRIPVKNVTKAAAVSGTSTTARRAVVDVAKCNRCHEDLSLHGNNRTPEPPSVSLPFGSVAVCAMCHNTEATDVSRRPAAGGIDGKSQETIDFKAMIHAIHSAQVVIYGFGGSVNDFRDVTFPGYPANCQGCHISPDPDDFPVVFTYAQPPVASFGTTTSVGADLVGNTDNLRTTKWASVCLSCHASTSLFNTTTDPARAARNIDHASTNGAGFGLTQAQIDALNK
;
A
#
# COMPACT_ATOMS: atom_id res chain seq x y z
N MET A 1 -11.05 3.03 2.89
CA MET A 1 -12.14 3.90 3.40
C MET A 1 -13.42 3.10 3.46
N ARG A 2 -13.96 2.90 4.64
CA ARG A 2 -15.25 2.21 4.79
C ARG A 2 -16.35 3.11 4.28
N THR A 3 -17.02 2.73 3.20
CA THR A 3 -18.35 3.26 2.88
C THR A 3 -19.35 2.60 3.82
N SER A 4 -19.88 3.37 4.78
CA SER A 4 -20.92 2.89 5.70
C SER A 4 -22.17 2.53 4.91
N LYS A 5 -22.54 1.26 4.89
CA LYS A 5 -23.88 0.84 4.51
C LYS A 5 -24.81 1.13 5.68
N LEU A 6 -25.66 2.14 5.53
CA LEU A 6 -26.83 2.32 6.39
C LEU A 6 -27.83 1.19 6.10
N MET A 7 -27.97 0.28 7.03
CA MET A 7 -29.10 -0.65 7.06
C MET A 7 -30.31 0.07 7.69
N THR A 8 -31.28 0.36 6.87
CA THR A 8 -32.63 0.78 7.34
C THR A 8 -33.39 -0.47 7.76
N LEU A 9 -33.62 -0.62 9.05
CA LEU A 9 -34.44 -1.69 9.61
C LEU A 9 -35.94 -1.29 9.49
N SER A 10 -36.66 -1.89 8.57
CA SER A 10 -38.11 -1.79 8.48
C SER A 10 -38.75 -2.94 9.28
N VAL A 11 -39.40 -2.58 10.36
CA VAL A 11 -40.24 -3.49 11.15
C VAL A 11 -41.57 -3.65 10.42
N LEU A 12 -41.89 -4.86 9.98
CA LEU A 12 -43.21 -5.24 9.53
C LEU A 12 -43.82 -6.21 10.56
N VAL A 13 -44.85 -5.75 11.22
CA VAL A 13 -45.73 -6.57 12.07
C VAL A 13 -46.76 -7.22 11.15
N ALA A 14 -46.87 -8.54 11.16
CA ALA A 14 -48.03 -9.24 10.58
C ALA A 14 -48.50 -10.31 11.54
N THR A 15 -49.70 -10.05 12.04
CA THR A 15 -50.56 -10.98 12.76
C THR A 15 -51.27 -11.91 11.78
N GLY A 16 -51.46 -13.19 12.13
CA GLY A 16 -52.44 -14.02 11.41
C GLY A 16 -52.40 -15.51 11.75
N LEU A 17 -53.27 -15.87 12.62
CA LEU A 17 -54.08 -17.10 12.78
C LEU A 17 -53.64 -18.41 12.16
N GLY A 18 -53.82 -19.42 13.00
CA GLY A 18 -53.60 -20.83 12.94
C GLY A 18 -54.38 -21.67 11.99
N LEU A 19 -53.97 -22.90 11.94
CA LEU A 19 -54.87 -24.08 11.76
C LEU A 19 -54.08 -25.33 12.26
N ALA A 20 -54.83 -26.10 13.09
CA ALA A 20 -54.42 -27.35 13.67
C ALA A 20 -54.53 -28.52 12.71
N ALA A 21 -53.62 -29.49 12.78
CA ALA A 21 -53.95 -30.89 12.39
C ALA A 21 -53.16 -31.85 13.28
N CYS A 22 -53.87 -32.73 13.93
CA CYS A 22 -53.38 -33.80 14.81
C CYS A 22 -52.70 -34.92 14.07
N SER A 23 -51.67 -35.52 14.71
CA SER A 23 -51.42 -36.98 14.63
C SER A 23 -50.39 -37.44 15.67
N GLY A 24 -50.79 -38.39 16.51
CA GLY A 24 -50.01 -39.54 16.97
C GLY A 24 -49.01 -39.36 18.08
N ASP A 25 -49.41 -39.87 19.26
CA ASP A 25 -48.62 -40.02 20.47
C ASP A 25 -47.33 -40.83 20.28
N THR A 26 -46.19 -40.28 20.67
CA THR A 26 -45.03 -41.03 21.15
C THR A 26 -44.82 -40.71 22.62
N GLY A 27 -44.67 -41.71 23.44
CA GLY A 27 -44.56 -41.63 24.89
C GLY A 27 -43.46 -40.69 25.41
N PRO A 28 -43.59 -40.25 26.68
CA PRO A 28 -42.73 -39.23 27.26
C PRO A 28 -41.28 -39.71 27.39
N ALA A 29 -40.37 -38.94 26.88
CA ALA A 29 -38.94 -39.07 27.14
C ALA A 29 -38.66 -38.77 28.62
N GLY A 30 -37.77 -39.55 29.26
CA GLY A 30 -37.38 -39.36 30.64
C GLY A 30 -36.82 -37.96 30.92
N ALA A 31 -37.09 -37.44 32.09
CA ALA A 31 -36.67 -36.10 32.50
C ALA A 31 -35.14 -35.97 32.40
N ASN A 32 -34.71 -34.94 31.70
CA ASN A 32 -33.32 -34.57 31.70
C ASN A 32 -32.86 -34.19 33.11
N GLY A 33 -31.68 -34.64 33.48
CA GLY A 33 -31.07 -34.29 34.77
C GLY A 33 -30.93 -32.77 34.88
N ALA A 34 -31.10 -32.24 36.06
CA ALA A 34 -30.98 -30.81 36.38
C ALA A 34 -29.67 -30.26 35.83
N THR A 35 -29.73 -29.18 35.04
CA THR A 35 -28.54 -28.42 34.61
C THR A 35 -27.79 -27.95 35.83
N GLY A 36 -26.50 -28.29 35.91
CA GLY A 36 -25.62 -27.80 36.97
C GLY A 36 -25.66 -26.28 37.08
N ALA A 37 -25.62 -25.77 38.29
CA ALA A 37 -25.62 -24.32 38.54
C ALA A 37 -24.52 -23.65 37.77
N THR A 38 -24.86 -22.59 37.02
CA THR A 38 -23.89 -21.72 36.33
C THR A 38 -22.88 -21.24 37.36
N GLY A 39 -21.60 -21.50 37.14
CA GLY A 39 -20.52 -20.98 37.95
C GLY A 39 -20.65 -19.47 38.11
N ALA A 40 -20.39 -18.95 39.28
CA ALA A 40 -20.41 -17.52 39.56
C ALA A 40 -19.52 -16.81 38.55
N THR A 41 -20.04 -15.75 37.92
CA THR A 41 -19.27 -14.87 37.05
C THR A 41 -18.03 -14.40 37.79
N GLY A 42 -16.85 -14.67 37.29
CA GLY A 42 -15.60 -14.20 37.87
C GLY A 42 -15.68 -12.69 38.10
N ALA A 43 -15.19 -12.22 39.23
CA ALA A 43 -15.13 -10.80 39.52
C ALA A 43 -14.48 -10.07 38.34
N THR A 44 -15.12 -9.00 37.89
CA THR A 44 -14.54 -8.11 36.89
C THR A 44 -13.15 -7.73 37.34
N GLY A 45 -12.12 -8.03 36.54
CA GLY A 45 -10.74 -7.68 36.83
C GLY A 45 -10.69 -6.19 37.13
N ALA A 46 -9.95 -5.81 38.19
CA ALA A 46 -9.77 -4.40 38.52
C ALA A 46 -9.35 -3.65 37.25
N THR A 47 -10.04 -2.54 37.00
CA THR A 47 -9.66 -1.60 35.92
C THR A 47 -8.18 -1.36 36.06
N GLY A 48 -7.39 -1.68 35.03
CA GLY A 48 -5.96 -1.45 35.05
C GLY A 48 -5.72 -0.01 35.45
N ALA A 49 -4.78 0.23 36.33
CA ALA A 49 -4.43 1.57 36.79
C ALA A 49 -4.26 2.43 35.56
N THR A 50 -4.94 3.57 35.51
CA THR A 50 -4.76 4.60 34.48
C THR A 50 -3.26 4.81 34.37
N GLY A 51 -2.67 4.59 33.18
CA GLY A 51 -1.25 4.79 32.98
C GLY A 51 -0.88 6.15 33.55
N ALA A 52 0.18 6.23 34.33
CA ALA A 52 0.61 7.46 34.95
C ALA A 52 0.57 8.57 33.91
N THR A 53 -0.23 9.58 34.17
CA THR A 53 -0.17 10.83 33.40
C THR A 53 1.29 11.23 33.38
N GLY A 54 1.93 11.27 32.21
CA GLY A 54 3.31 11.71 32.10
C GLY A 54 3.43 13.05 32.82
N PRO A 55 4.57 13.36 33.44
CA PRO A 55 4.72 14.56 34.27
C PRO A 55 4.26 15.78 33.48
N ALA A 56 3.12 16.34 33.86
CA ALA A 56 2.50 17.46 33.21
C ALA A 56 3.45 18.65 33.32
N GLY A 57 3.88 19.18 32.17
CA GLY A 57 4.36 20.56 32.08
C GLY A 57 5.75 20.88 32.63
N GLN A 58 6.61 19.92 32.86
CA GLN A 58 8.01 20.24 33.10
C GLN A 58 8.69 20.62 31.76
N LEU A 59 9.23 21.81 31.70
CA LEU A 59 10.14 22.18 30.62
C LEU A 59 11.24 21.13 30.55
N PRO A 60 11.56 20.63 29.34
CA PRO A 60 12.77 19.84 29.14
C PRO A 60 13.93 20.63 29.75
N GLN A 61 14.83 19.96 30.45
CA GLN A 61 16.01 20.63 31.05
C GLN A 61 16.91 21.29 30.01
N GLN A 62 16.73 20.94 28.74
CA GLN A 62 17.43 21.46 27.58
C GLN A 62 16.52 21.41 26.34
N ALA A 63 16.80 22.26 25.33
CA ALA A 63 16.14 22.15 24.03
C ALA A 63 16.42 20.80 23.39
N GLU A 64 15.52 20.34 22.46
CA GLU A 64 15.68 19.09 21.73
C GLU A 64 17.05 19.03 21.06
N GLN A 65 17.80 18.00 21.39
CA GLN A 65 19.16 17.78 20.89
C GLN A 65 19.25 16.59 19.93
N CYS A 66 18.11 16.14 19.41
CA CYS A 66 18.05 14.98 18.52
C CYS A 66 19.07 15.04 17.37
N THR A 67 19.24 16.22 16.77
CA THR A 67 20.21 16.41 15.67
C THR A 67 21.68 16.38 16.07
N VAL A 68 22.00 16.49 17.36
CA VAL A 68 23.38 16.40 17.85
C VAL A 68 23.93 14.98 17.65
N CYS A 69 23.10 13.97 17.89
CA CYS A 69 23.46 12.57 17.71
C CYS A 69 22.90 11.98 16.41
N HIS A 70 21.71 12.44 15.97
CA HIS A 70 20.99 11.90 14.84
C HIS A 70 21.06 12.78 13.56
N GLY A 71 21.85 13.84 13.56
CA GLY A 71 22.16 14.60 12.34
C GLY A 71 23.05 13.82 11.39
N ALA A 72 23.04 14.20 10.11
CA ALA A 72 23.86 13.54 9.07
C ALA A 72 25.37 13.56 9.47
N GLY A 73 26.04 12.42 9.29
CA GLY A 73 27.44 12.25 9.68
C GLY A 73 27.72 12.23 11.19
N ARG A 74 26.70 12.08 12.03
CA ARG A 74 26.81 11.99 13.49
C ARG A 74 26.80 10.54 13.97
N LEU A 75 26.97 10.35 15.30
CA LEU A 75 27.11 9.05 15.95
C LEU A 75 26.03 8.01 15.56
N ALA A 76 24.82 8.47 15.40
CA ALA A 76 23.67 7.65 15.01
C ALA A 76 22.83 8.44 13.99
N GLY A 77 23.45 8.89 12.92
CA GLY A 77 22.82 9.73 11.90
C GLY A 77 21.56 9.06 11.37
N ALA A 78 20.44 9.77 11.45
CA ALA A 78 19.17 9.22 10.99
C ALA A 78 19.22 8.94 9.49
N ALA A 79 19.96 9.74 8.74
CA ALA A 79 20.26 9.49 7.33
C ALA A 79 20.90 8.11 7.11
N GLU A 80 21.95 7.82 7.83
CA GLU A 80 22.71 6.60 7.68
C GLU A 80 21.94 5.36 8.19
N ILE A 81 21.23 5.50 9.31
CA ILE A 81 20.44 4.39 9.88
C ILE A 81 19.23 4.04 9.01
N HIS A 82 18.58 5.05 8.40
CA HIS A 82 17.42 4.85 7.53
C HIS A 82 17.80 4.73 6.05
N ASN A 83 19.09 4.80 5.71
CA ASN A 83 19.56 4.56 4.35
C ASN A 83 19.51 3.05 4.04
N LEU A 84 18.39 2.60 3.53
CA LEU A 84 18.19 1.20 3.20
C LEU A 84 19.01 0.74 1.98
N ARG A 85 19.60 1.66 1.21
CA ARG A 85 20.57 1.31 0.16
C ARG A 85 21.89 0.85 0.74
N ALA A 86 22.32 1.45 1.84
CA ALA A 86 23.51 1.02 2.58
C ALA A 86 23.21 -0.16 3.51
N SER A 87 21.94 -0.43 3.83
CA SER A 87 21.56 -1.58 4.62
C SER A 87 21.45 -2.82 3.72
N ALA A 88 21.89 -3.95 4.24
CA ALA A 88 21.77 -5.25 3.60
C ALA A 88 20.33 -5.59 3.16
N ASP A 89 19.32 -4.95 3.78
CA ASP A 89 17.93 -5.23 3.54
C ASP A 89 17.42 -4.79 2.17
N LEU A 90 18.08 -3.85 1.49
CA LEU A 90 17.74 -3.45 0.12
C LEU A 90 18.81 -3.82 -0.91
N THR A 91 19.96 -4.34 -0.46
CA THR A 91 21.02 -4.75 -1.34
C THR A 91 20.71 -6.12 -1.93
N SER A 92 20.33 -6.18 -3.19
CA SER A 92 20.10 -7.43 -3.91
C SER A 92 21.10 -7.55 -5.05
N GLY A 93 21.79 -8.70 -5.06
CA GLY A 93 22.58 -9.12 -6.23
C GLY A 93 21.66 -9.73 -7.29
N LEU A 94 22.25 -10.04 -8.43
CA LEU A 94 21.58 -10.79 -9.50
C LEU A 94 22.18 -12.18 -9.60
N ILE A 95 21.35 -13.17 -9.89
CA ILE A 95 21.78 -14.46 -10.37
C ILE A 95 21.44 -14.56 -11.85
N GLN A 96 22.46 -14.70 -12.68
CA GLN A 96 22.29 -15.00 -14.10
C GLN A 96 22.53 -16.49 -14.31
N ILE A 97 21.47 -17.22 -14.65
CA ILE A 97 21.64 -18.61 -15.11
C ILE A 97 22.13 -18.55 -16.56
N THR A 98 23.35 -19.00 -16.77
CA THR A 98 24.03 -18.92 -18.07
C THR A 98 23.76 -20.12 -18.97
N GLY A 99 23.26 -21.21 -18.40
CA GLY A 99 22.87 -22.38 -19.17
C GLY A 99 22.42 -23.54 -18.29
N VAL A 100 21.64 -24.41 -18.90
CA VAL A 100 21.23 -25.69 -18.31
C VAL A 100 21.66 -26.80 -19.25
N THR A 101 22.33 -27.80 -18.73
CA THR A 101 22.73 -28.99 -19.49
C THR A 101 22.20 -30.25 -18.84
N PHE A 102 21.96 -31.25 -19.63
CA PHE A 102 21.53 -32.58 -19.19
C PHE A 102 22.65 -33.55 -19.52
N PRO A 103 23.41 -34.05 -18.52
CA PRO A 103 24.48 -35.01 -18.75
C PRO A 103 23.97 -36.25 -19.51
N ASP A 104 24.86 -36.85 -20.29
CA ASP A 104 24.56 -37.97 -21.17
C ASP A 104 23.80 -39.10 -20.47
N GLY A 105 22.69 -39.49 -21.04
CA GLY A 105 21.88 -40.62 -20.59
C GLY A 105 21.08 -40.37 -19.29
N THR A 106 21.08 -39.15 -18.73
CA THR A 106 20.36 -38.83 -17.54
C THR A 106 19.41 -37.62 -17.72
N VAL A 107 18.32 -37.60 -16.95
CA VAL A 107 17.41 -36.44 -16.83
C VAL A 107 17.71 -35.66 -15.54
N THR A 108 18.97 -35.68 -15.15
CA THR A 108 19.50 -34.96 -13.99
C THR A 108 20.19 -33.69 -14.51
N PRO A 109 19.63 -32.52 -14.32
CA PRO A 109 20.17 -31.30 -14.92
C PRO A 109 21.39 -30.77 -14.18
N THR A 110 22.27 -30.09 -14.93
CA THR A 110 23.32 -29.24 -14.41
C THR A 110 23.03 -27.80 -14.79
N VAL A 111 22.99 -26.90 -13.80
CA VAL A 111 22.74 -25.47 -13.99
C VAL A 111 24.02 -24.68 -13.77
N ASN A 112 24.42 -23.93 -14.79
CA ASN A 112 25.56 -23.01 -14.73
C ASN A 112 25.04 -21.58 -14.49
N PHE A 113 25.67 -20.85 -13.58
CA PHE A 113 25.20 -19.52 -13.24
C PHE A 113 26.31 -18.62 -12.73
N THR A 114 26.10 -17.31 -12.86
CA THR A 114 26.98 -16.27 -12.31
C THR A 114 26.19 -15.47 -11.25
N VAL A 115 26.84 -15.20 -10.12
CA VAL A 115 26.33 -14.31 -9.08
C VAL A 115 26.98 -12.94 -9.25
N TRP A 116 26.15 -11.93 -9.41
CA TRP A 116 26.54 -10.54 -9.58
C TRP A 116 26.31 -9.76 -8.28
N GLY A 117 27.18 -8.80 -8.01
CA GLY A 117 27.09 -7.92 -6.85
C GLY A 117 25.89 -6.98 -6.86
N PRO A 118 25.70 -6.22 -5.77
CA PRO A 118 24.49 -5.41 -5.54
C PRO A 118 24.27 -4.28 -6.55
N ASP A 119 25.34 -3.75 -7.13
CA ASP A 119 25.25 -2.60 -8.06
C ASP A 119 24.96 -3.02 -9.51
N CYS A 120 24.56 -4.25 -9.72
CA CYS A 120 24.35 -4.82 -11.05
C CYS A 120 22.90 -4.75 -11.56
N GLY A 121 22.05 -4.04 -10.88
CA GLY A 121 20.65 -3.87 -11.24
C GLY A 121 19.67 -4.47 -10.22
N THR A 122 18.40 -4.37 -10.52
CA THR A 122 17.33 -4.91 -9.68
C THR A 122 16.96 -6.33 -10.09
N PRO A 123 16.45 -7.17 -9.18
CA PRO A 123 15.94 -8.49 -9.53
C PRO A 123 14.93 -8.42 -10.68
N GLY A 124 15.08 -9.31 -11.66
CA GLY A 124 14.24 -9.33 -12.86
C GLY A 124 14.78 -8.49 -14.03
N THR A 125 15.85 -7.72 -13.84
CA THR A 125 16.56 -7.07 -14.96
C THR A 125 17.59 -8.02 -15.59
N ALA A 126 17.95 -7.77 -16.85
CA ALA A 126 19.03 -8.50 -17.49
C ALA A 126 20.35 -8.19 -16.78
N ALA A 127 21.16 -9.22 -16.56
CA ALA A 127 22.52 -9.02 -16.07
C ALA A 127 23.36 -8.26 -17.11
N PRO A 128 24.35 -7.48 -16.67
CA PRO A 128 25.26 -6.78 -17.58
C PRO A 128 25.97 -7.75 -18.52
N SER A 129 26.18 -7.32 -19.75
CA SER A 129 26.96 -8.10 -20.72
C SER A 129 28.44 -8.15 -20.41
N SER A 130 28.93 -7.21 -19.61
CA SER A 130 30.35 -7.11 -19.19
C SER A 130 30.45 -6.53 -17.78
N PRO A 131 31.43 -6.96 -16.96
CA PRO A 131 31.69 -6.33 -15.68
C PRO A 131 32.07 -4.84 -15.83
N THR A 132 31.68 -4.06 -14.83
CA THR A 132 32.11 -2.66 -14.66
C THR A 132 32.82 -2.51 -13.31
N ASP A 133 33.36 -1.34 -13.01
CA ASP A 133 34.03 -1.09 -11.72
C ASP A 133 33.08 -1.26 -10.54
N THR A 134 31.79 -0.92 -10.71
CA THR A 134 30.77 -1.02 -9.68
C THR A 134 29.94 -2.29 -9.77
N CYS A 135 29.79 -2.87 -10.97
CA CYS A 135 29.04 -4.10 -11.19
C CYS A 135 29.93 -5.23 -11.67
N LYS A 136 30.16 -6.21 -10.83
CA LYS A 136 31.03 -7.35 -11.13
C LYS A 136 30.53 -8.64 -10.49
N PRO A 137 30.94 -9.81 -11.03
CA PRO A 137 30.67 -11.07 -10.36
C PRO A 137 31.31 -11.10 -8.96
N VAL A 138 30.60 -11.74 -8.02
CA VAL A 138 31.02 -11.87 -6.62
C VAL A 138 31.02 -13.33 -6.19
N ASP A 139 32.03 -13.68 -5.39
CA ASP A 139 32.11 -15.00 -4.80
C ASP A 139 31.26 -15.04 -3.50
N PHE A 140 30.68 -16.18 -3.27
CA PHE A 140 30.21 -16.56 -1.96
C PHE A 140 31.24 -17.50 -1.31
N PRO A 141 31.65 -17.24 -0.11
CA PRO A 141 31.31 -16.14 0.79
C PRO A 141 32.44 -15.17 0.98
N ALA A 142 32.29 -13.96 0.68
CA ALA A 142 33.36 -13.00 0.91
C ALA A 142 33.03 -11.96 1.99
N VAL A 143 32.09 -12.19 2.91
CA VAL A 143 31.74 -11.17 3.89
C VAL A 143 31.73 -11.72 5.32
N ASN A 144 32.76 -11.31 6.07
CA ASN A 144 32.77 -11.26 7.54
C ASN A 144 32.20 -12.48 8.29
N SER A 145 32.91 -13.63 8.28
CA SER A 145 32.70 -14.76 9.23
C SER A 145 31.28 -15.26 9.47
N GLN A 146 30.31 -14.90 8.63
CA GLN A 146 28.97 -15.48 8.68
C GLN A 146 28.91 -16.81 7.92
N PRO A 147 28.09 -17.78 8.38
CA PRO A 147 27.95 -19.03 7.65
C PRO A 147 27.41 -18.77 6.26
N LEU A 148 28.03 -19.46 5.27
CA LEU A 148 27.67 -19.31 3.88
C LEU A 148 26.18 -19.53 3.61
N PRO A 149 25.52 -18.66 2.87
CA PRO A 149 24.15 -18.92 2.47
C PRO A 149 24.11 -20.12 1.51
N ALA A 150 23.25 -21.08 1.82
CA ALA A 150 22.97 -22.17 0.91
C ALA A 150 22.23 -21.65 -0.34
N PHE A 151 22.62 -22.06 -1.51
CA PHE A 151 21.81 -21.90 -2.71
C PHE A 151 20.61 -22.86 -2.64
N ASN A 152 19.45 -22.36 -3.03
CA ASN A 152 18.24 -23.15 -3.17
C ASN A 152 17.84 -23.17 -4.65
N PHE A 153 17.63 -24.37 -5.18
CA PHE A 153 17.32 -24.60 -6.58
C PHE A 153 15.91 -25.14 -6.71
N THR A 154 15.13 -24.56 -7.60
CA THR A 154 13.78 -25.03 -7.96
C THR A 154 13.74 -25.40 -9.44
N VAL A 155 12.86 -26.33 -9.79
CA VAL A 155 12.59 -26.67 -11.18
C VAL A 155 11.12 -27.00 -11.34
N ALA A 156 10.49 -26.40 -12.36
CA ALA A 156 9.08 -26.61 -12.67
C ALA A 156 8.84 -26.58 -14.19
N LYS A 157 7.93 -27.41 -14.69
CA LYS A 157 7.50 -27.36 -16.07
C LYS A 157 6.22 -26.54 -16.22
N LEU A 158 6.06 -25.89 -17.37
CA LEU A 158 4.85 -25.21 -17.76
C LEU A 158 3.91 -26.21 -18.42
N ALA A 159 2.98 -26.75 -17.65
CA ALA A 159 1.97 -27.67 -18.16
C ALA A 159 0.93 -26.93 -19.01
N PRO A 160 0.43 -27.51 -20.09
CA PRO A 160 -0.63 -26.93 -20.88
C PRO A 160 -1.91 -26.79 -20.06
N ALA A 161 -2.79 -25.90 -20.50
CA ALA A 161 -4.09 -25.71 -19.88
C ALA A 161 -4.87 -27.05 -19.86
N PRO A 162 -5.37 -27.52 -18.71
CA PRO A 162 -6.09 -28.80 -18.61
C PRO A 162 -7.47 -28.75 -19.28
N SER A 163 -7.99 -27.57 -19.53
CA SER A 163 -9.28 -27.35 -20.22
C SER A 163 -9.26 -26.01 -20.96
N ALA A 164 -10.22 -25.79 -21.83
CA ALA A 164 -10.37 -24.54 -22.58
C ALA A 164 -10.60 -23.31 -21.66
N GLY A 165 -11.11 -23.51 -20.44
CA GLY A 165 -11.33 -22.45 -19.45
C GLY A 165 -10.15 -22.20 -18.50
N SER A 166 -9.04 -22.88 -18.73
CA SER A 166 -7.85 -22.79 -17.87
C SER A 166 -6.68 -22.16 -18.63
N ASN A 167 -5.71 -21.68 -17.88
CA ASN A 167 -4.43 -21.21 -18.41
C ASN A 167 -3.33 -22.27 -18.19
N PRO A 168 -2.24 -22.26 -18.95
CA PRO A 168 -1.04 -23.00 -18.62
C PRO A 168 -0.58 -22.66 -17.20
N PHE A 169 -0.03 -23.66 -16.50
CA PHE A 169 0.40 -23.47 -15.10
C PHE A 169 1.70 -24.21 -14.81
N TRP A 170 2.44 -23.71 -13.85
CA TRP A 170 3.68 -24.34 -13.44
C TRP A 170 3.41 -25.57 -12.59
N VAL A 171 4.18 -26.61 -12.82
CA VAL A 171 4.15 -27.88 -12.08
C VAL A 171 5.55 -28.14 -11.54
N PRO A 172 5.75 -28.02 -10.22
CA PRO A 172 7.04 -28.32 -9.60
C PRO A 172 7.46 -29.78 -9.86
N TYR A 173 8.77 -30.00 -10.00
CA TYR A 173 9.37 -31.32 -9.98
C TYR A 173 9.85 -31.74 -8.60
N LEU A 174 10.15 -30.80 -7.72
CA LEU A 174 10.71 -31.07 -6.40
C LEU A 174 9.63 -31.00 -5.33
N TYR A 175 9.47 -32.10 -4.60
CA TYR A 175 8.51 -32.20 -3.50
C TYR A 175 9.19 -32.74 -2.24
N GLY A 176 8.88 -32.14 -1.07
CA GLY A 176 9.01 -32.76 0.23
C GLY A 176 7.86 -33.78 0.44
N ASN A 177 7.38 -33.89 1.64
CA ASN A 177 6.27 -34.87 1.90
C ASN A 177 5.02 -34.59 1.07
N THR A 178 4.53 -33.33 1.10
CA THR A 178 3.30 -32.94 0.36
C THR A 178 3.41 -31.57 -0.34
N THR A 179 4.45 -30.82 -0.05
CA THR A 179 4.64 -29.45 -0.53
C THR A 179 5.80 -29.35 -1.50
N PRO A 180 5.74 -28.44 -2.49
CA PRO A 180 6.88 -28.09 -3.31
C PRO A 180 8.06 -27.61 -2.45
N VAL A 181 9.26 -28.07 -2.78
CA VAL A 181 10.50 -27.71 -2.07
C VAL A 181 11.57 -27.26 -3.05
N ALA A 182 12.66 -26.70 -2.50
CA ALA A 182 13.89 -26.46 -3.24
C ALA A 182 14.92 -27.55 -2.91
N GLU A 183 15.72 -27.92 -3.89
CA GLU A 183 16.96 -28.67 -3.67
C GLU A 183 18.05 -27.69 -3.21
N ARG A 184 18.89 -28.10 -2.27
CA ARG A 184 19.91 -27.22 -1.69
C ARG A 184 21.31 -27.61 -2.14
N SER A 185 22.18 -26.63 -2.24
CA SER A 185 23.59 -26.89 -2.50
C SER A 185 24.31 -27.54 -1.30
N CYS A 186 23.83 -27.26 -0.09
CA CYS A 186 24.47 -27.74 1.14
C CYS A 186 23.46 -27.81 2.29
N GLY A 187 23.73 -28.67 3.29
CA GLY A 187 23.01 -28.70 4.54
C GLY A 187 23.15 -27.39 5.33
N SER A 188 22.20 -27.08 6.19
CA SER A 188 22.22 -25.85 6.99
C SER A 188 23.32 -25.91 8.08
N GLY A 189 24.21 -24.92 8.08
CA GLY A 189 24.96 -24.55 9.28
C GLY A 189 26.34 -25.17 9.49
N ILE A 190 26.86 -25.98 8.58
CA ILE A 190 28.21 -26.55 8.74
C ILE A 190 29.15 -25.89 7.73
N VAL A 191 30.22 -25.28 8.26
CA VAL A 191 31.30 -24.70 7.47
C VAL A 191 32.52 -25.58 7.64
N THR A 192 33.13 -26.01 6.54
CA THR A 192 34.39 -26.76 6.59
C THR A 192 35.54 -25.87 7.06
N SER A 193 36.67 -26.47 7.47
CA SER A 193 37.87 -25.75 7.87
C SER A 193 38.47 -24.87 6.76
N THR A 194 38.02 -25.02 5.51
CA THR A 194 38.37 -24.20 4.35
C THR A 194 37.40 -23.05 4.10
N GLY A 195 36.43 -22.86 4.96
CA GLY A 195 35.40 -21.80 4.79
C GLY A 195 34.35 -22.09 3.71
N LEU A 196 34.34 -23.28 3.12
CA LEU A 196 33.33 -23.73 2.19
C LEU A 196 32.22 -24.47 2.98
N PRO A 197 30.98 -24.40 2.53
CA PRO A 197 29.91 -25.17 3.16
C PRO A 197 30.18 -26.65 3.12
N ASP A 198 29.90 -27.36 4.21
CA ASP A 198 29.90 -28.81 4.19
C ASP A 198 28.70 -29.31 3.40
N CYS A 199 28.96 -29.71 2.18
CA CYS A 199 28.00 -30.26 1.25
C CYS A 199 27.86 -31.80 1.38
N SER A 200 28.30 -32.36 2.49
CA SER A 200 28.04 -33.75 2.79
C SER A 200 26.53 -34.01 2.84
N PRO A 201 25.99 -35.06 2.22
CA PRO A 201 24.60 -35.37 2.29
C PRO A 201 24.20 -35.69 3.73
N THR A 202 23.56 -34.73 4.40
CA THR A 202 22.98 -34.93 5.74
C THR A 202 21.67 -35.69 5.60
N THR A 203 21.67 -36.89 6.13
CA THR A 203 20.45 -37.64 6.38
C THR A 203 19.76 -37.05 7.59
N SER A 204 18.51 -36.60 7.36
CA SER A 204 17.50 -36.34 8.39
C SER A 204 17.60 -35.06 9.18
N SER A 205 16.65 -34.18 8.88
CA SER A 205 16.01 -33.38 9.90
C SER A 205 14.60 -33.93 10.17
N THR A 206 14.10 -33.75 11.36
CA THR A 206 12.76 -34.18 11.80
C THR A 206 11.60 -33.55 11.04
N THR A 207 11.87 -32.71 10.04
CA THR A 207 10.91 -31.96 9.21
C THR A 207 10.90 -32.30 7.73
N GLY A 208 11.60 -33.33 7.29
CA GLY A 208 11.63 -33.76 5.90
C GLY A 208 13.06 -33.86 5.36
N THR A 209 13.25 -34.80 4.43
CA THR A 209 14.55 -35.05 3.82
C THR A 209 14.97 -33.86 2.95
N GLN A 210 16.04 -33.17 3.31
CA GLN A 210 16.63 -32.16 2.44
C GLN A 210 17.33 -32.86 1.28
N ILE A 211 16.97 -32.48 0.06
CA ILE A 211 17.62 -32.97 -1.16
C ILE A 211 18.83 -32.08 -1.41
N VAL A 212 20.02 -32.67 -1.49
CA VAL A 212 21.28 -31.95 -1.68
C VAL A 212 22.00 -32.50 -2.92
N GLY A 213 22.23 -31.66 -3.92
CA GLY A 213 23.02 -31.93 -5.11
C GLY A 213 24.50 -31.52 -4.97
N THR A 214 25.19 -31.41 -6.06
CA THR A 214 26.64 -31.10 -6.06
C THR A 214 26.90 -29.73 -6.65
N LEU A 215 27.36 -28.80 -5.79
CA LEU A 215 27.84 -27.49 -6.21
C LEU A 215 29.33 -27.54 -6.52
N THR A 216 29.73 -26.99 -7.66
CA THR A 216 31.11 -26.82 -8.05
C THR A 216 31.38 -25.39 -8.52
N ARG A 217 32.64 -25.01 -8.56
CA ARG A 217 33.10 -23.71 -9.00
C ARG A 217 34.12 -23.91 -10.15
N PRO A 218 33.64 -23.98 -11.39
CA PRO A 218 34.47 -24.38 -12.53
C PRO A 218 35.53 -23.35 -12.94
N GLY A 219 35.56 -22.17 -12.37
CA GLY A 219 36.58 -21.14 -12.58
C GLY A 219 36.01 -19.73 -12.70
N GLY A 220 36.82 -18.76 -12.29
CA GLY A 220 36.39 -17.35 -12.26
C GLY A 220 35.55 -16.98 -11.04
N VAL A 221 35.65 -15.71 -10.68
CA VAL A 221 34.88 -15.13 -9.57
C VAL A 221 33.39 -15.16 -9.91
N GLY A 222 32.56 -15.58 -8.96
CA GLY A 222 31.12 -15.58 -9.09
C GLY A 222 30.49 -16.66 -9.97
N ASN A 223 31.30 -17.52 -10.60
CA ASN A 223 30.80 -18.56 -11.50
C ASN A 223 30.67 -19.91 -10.80
N TYR A 224 29.47 -20.49 -10.92
CA TYR A 224 29.12 -21.75 -10.26
C TYR A 224 28.44 -22.70 -11.24
N SER A 225 28.53 -23.99 -10.89
CA SER A 225 27.82 -25.06 -11.56
C SER A 225 27.18 -25.97 -10.52
N TYR A 226 25.93 -26.29 -10.68
CA TYR A 226 25.19 -27.14 -9.76
C TYR A 226 24.57 -28.32 -10.50
N LEU A 227 25.02 -29.54 -10.13
CA LEU A 227 24.40 -30.78 -10.57
C LEU A 227 23.30 -31.16 -9.58
N PHE A 228 22.05 -31.21 -10.06
CA PHE A 228 20.93 -31.69 -9.27
C PHE A 228 21.16 -33.15 -8.86
N LYS A 229 20.62 -33.51 -7.70
CA LYS A 229 20.54 -34.93 -7.29
C LYS A 229 19.30 -35.59 -7.87
N THR A 230 18.26 -34.80 -8.08
CA THR A 230 16.96 -35.27 -8.53
C THR A 230 16.99 -35.58 -10.02
N ASN A 231 16.66 -36.80 -10.36
CA ASN A 231 16.32 -37.17 -11.73
C ASN A 231 14.88 -36.76 -12.01
N LEU A 232 14.65 -35.84 -12.92
CA LEU A 232 13.34 -35.28 -13.21
C LEU A 232 12.35 -36.33 -13.76
N ALA A 233 12.85 -37.39 -14.37
CA ALA A 233 12.00 -38.50 -14.86
C ALA A 233 11.54 -39.45 -13.73
N ALA A 234 12.20 -39.44 -12.59
CA ALA A 234 11.92 -40.31 -11.46
C ALA A 234 11.12 -39.65 -10.31
N VAL A 235 10.67 -38.41 -10.50
CA VAL A 235 9.94 -37.69 -9.45
C VAL A 235 8.53 -38.25 -9.30
N THR A 236 8.17 -38.59 -8.06
CA THR A 236 6.80 -39.02 -7.70
C THR A 236 6.11 -37.88 -6.96
N ARG A 237 4.91 -37.52 -7.41
CA ARG A 237 4.08 -36.52 -6.70
C ARG A 237 3.61 -37.08 -5.36
N PRO A 238 3.60 -36.29 -4.28
CA PRO A 238 3.02 -36.69 -3.00
C PRO A 238 1.54 -37.12 -3.16
N GLY A 239 1.18 -38.23 -2.49
CA GLY A 239 -0.18 -38.81 -2.56
C GLY A 239 -0.52 -39.57 -3.81
N THR A 240 0.46 -39.73 -4.71
CA THR A 240 0.30 -40.58 -5.94
C THR A 240 1.48 -41.55 -6.04
N THR A 241 1.24 -42.69 -6.67
CA THR A 241 2.28 -43.64 -7.06
C THR A 241 2.78 -43.43 -8.49
N THR A 242 2.17 -42.44 -9.19
CA THR A 242 2.51 -42.15 -10.58
C THR A 242 3.66 -41.17 -10.62
N PRO A 243 4.78 -41.47 -11.31
CA PRO A 243 5.86 -40.54 -11.52
C PRO A 243 5.38 -39.23 -12.15
N SER A 244 5.95 -38.11 -11.78
CA SER A 244 5.76 -36.88 -12.53
C SER A 244 6.34 -37.09 -13.92
N ILE A 245 5.51 -37.12 -14.95
CA ILE A 245 5.97 -37.38 -16.31
C ILE A 245 6.87 -36.23 -16.73
N TYR A 246 8.16 -36.53 -16.90
CA TYR A 246 9.07 -35.62 -17.57
C TYR A 246 8.67 -35.48 -19.04
N ASP A 247 8.52 -34.21 -19.48
CA ASP A 247 8.19 -33.95 -20.88
C ASP A 247 9.19 -32.91 -21.42
N PRO A 248 10.13 -33.33 -22.26
CA PRO A 248 11.17 -32.44 -22.82
C PRO A 248 10.60 -31.44 -23.82
N THR A 249 9.37 -31.55 -24.25
CA THR A 249 8.73 -30.62 -25.18
C THR A 249 8.16 -29.40 -24.46
N LEU A 250 8.01 -29.47 -23.13
CA LEU A 250 7.46 -28.41 -22.32
C LEU A 250 8.55 -27.47 -21.80
N THR A 251 8.25 -26.20 -21.83
CA THR A 251 9.09 -25.19 -21.18
C THR A 251 9.31 -25.55 -19.71
N THR A 252 10.56 -25.60 -19.31
CA THR A 252 10.98 -25.89 -17.93
C THR A 252 11.72 -24.69 -17.37
N ARG A 253 11.27 -24.21 -16.21
CA ARG A 253 11.88 -23.10 -15.47
C ARG A 253 12.80 -23.63 -14.40
N PHE A 254 14.02 -23.15 -14.42
CA PHE A 254 14.99 -23.30 -13.34
C PHE A 254 15.06 -22.04 -12.55
N GLY A 255 15.01 -22.14 -11.22
CA GLY A 255 15.09 -21.02 -10.31
C GLY A 255 16.23 -21.22 -9.31
N ILE A 256 16.97 -20.16 -9.01
CA ILE A 256 18.02 -20.14 -8.00
C ILE A 256 17.74 -19.02 -7.02
N GLN A 257 17.87 -19.34 -5.73
CA GLN A 257 17.83 -18.37 -4.64
C GLN A 257 19.08 -18.53 -3.79
N THR A 258 19.70 -17.42 -3.44
CA THR A 258 20.72 -17.36 -2.38
C THR A 258 20.52 -16.13 -1.53
N GLY A 259 21.16 -16.09 -0.39
CA GLY A 259 21.20 -14.87 0.41
C GLY A 259 21.59 -15.12 1.85
N ASN A 260 22.17 -14.12 2.44
CA ASN A 260 22.38 -13.93 3.88
C ASN A 260 21.82 -12.56 4.25
N ASP A 261 22.07 -12.08 5.47
CA ASP A 261 21.57 -10.79 5.94
C ASP A 261 22.21 -9.58 5.22
N GLN A 262 23.20 -9.80 4.36
CA GLN A 262 23.93 -8.75 3.66
C GLN A 262 23.74 -8.76 2.13
N LEU A 263 23.60 -9.92 1.52
CA LEU A 263 23.37 -10.04 0.09
C LEU A 263 22.43 -11.21 -0.19
N PHE A 264 21.38 -10.97 -0.95
CA PHE A 264 20.54 -12.03 -1.49
C PHE A 264 20.24 -11.77 -2.96
N ALA A 265 20.10 -12.85 -3.70
CA ALA A 265 19.87 -12.82 -5.12
C ALA A 265 18.95 -13.95 -5.56
N ASN A 266 18.18 -13.69 -6.60
CA ASN A 266 17.38 -14.68 -7.27
C ASN A 266 17.62 -14.61 -8.77
N GLY A 267 17.46 -15.75 -9.45
CA GLY A 267 17.50 -15.82 -10.89
C GLY A 267 16.64 -16.95 -11.41
N THR A 268 16.09 -16.78 -12.60
CA THR A 268 15.34 -17.81 -13.30
C THR A 268 15.77 -17.90 -14.76
N LEU A 269 15.65 -19.10 -15.34
CA LEU A 269 15.83 -19.32 -16.77
C LEU A 269 14.78 -20.33 -17.24
N ASP A 270 14.10 -19.98 -18.31
CA ASP A 270 13.19 -20.87 -19.01
C ASP A 270 13.95 -21.54 -20.16
N VAL A 271 13.83 -22.87 -20.23
CA VAL A 271 14.45 -23.67 -21.28
C VAL A 271 13.47 -24.70 -21.82
N VAL A 272 13.64 -25.08 -23.07
CA VAL A 272 13.08 -26.30 -23.61
C VAL A 272 14.17 -27.38 -23.50
N PRO A 273 13.98 -28.44 -22.69
CA PRO A 273 14.97 -29.49 -22.53
C PRO A 273 15.31 -30.19 -23.83
N PRO A 274 16.47 -30.79 -23.97
CA PRO A 274 16.76 -31.66 -25.11
C PRO A 274 15.93 -32.96 -25.04
N ALA A 275 15.75 -33.61 -26.17
CA ALA A 275 15.15 -34.92 -26.20
C ALA A 275 15.89 -35.90 -25.27
N VAL A 276 15.15 -36.73 -24.53
CA VAL A 276 15.61 -37.51 -23.36
C VAL A 276 16.80 -38.43 -23.61
N ALA A 277 17.02 -38.85 -24.85
CA ALA A 277 18.02 -39.82 -25.20
C ALA A 277 19.40 -39.26 -25.50
N VAL A 278 19.54 -37.99 -25.63
CA VAL A 278 20.80 -37.31 -26.07
C VAL A 278 21.09 -36.20 -25.12
N GLY A 279 22.11 -36.33 -24.30
CA GLY A 279 22.59 -35.21 -23.47
C GLY A 279 22.77 -33.93 -24.29
N GLY A 280 22.76 -32.83 -23.63
CA GLY A 280 22.96 -31.54 -24.32
C GLY A 280 22.37 -30.36 -23.57
N PRO A 281 22.56 -29.14 -24.05
CA PRO A 281 21.97 -27.95 -23.44
C PRO A 281 20.48 -27.85 -23.72
N GLY A 282 19.71 -27.40 -22.73
CA GLY A 282 18.36 -26.91 -22.91
C GLY A 282 18.38 -25.62 -23.75
N ALA A 283 17.54 -25.52 -24.75
CA ALA A 283 17.42 -24.32 -25.56
C ALA A 283 16.72 -23.22 -24.78
N PRO A 284 17.32 -22.05 -24.53
CA PRO A 284 16.62 -20.93 -23.86
C PRO A 284 15.34 -20.54 -24.59
N THR A 285 14.32 -20.24 -23.85
CA THR A 285 13.03 -19.79 -24.35
C THR A 285 12.48 -18.70 -23.44
N THR A 286 11.39 -18.09 -23.85
CA THR A 286 10.70 -17.07 -23.06
C THR A 286 9.23 -17.44 -22.88
N THR A 287 8.70 -17.15 -21.72
CA THR A 287 7.26 -17.24 -21.43
C THR A 287 6.64 -15.85 -21.44
N THR A 288 5.34 -15.80 -21.74
CA THR A 288 4.61 -14.52 -21.66
C THR A 288 4.52 -14.07 -20.20
N PRO A 289 5.05 -12.90 -19.85
CA PRO A 289 4.92 -12.39 -18.51
C PRO A 289 3.45 -12.04 -18.21
N ILE A 290 2.99 -12.39 -17.02
CA ILE A 290 1.64 -12.04 -16.53
C ILE A 290 1.71 -10.80 -15.64
N VAL A 291 2.72 -10.76 -14.78
CA VAL A 291 3.06 -9.64 -13.90
C VAL A 291 4.58 -9.48 -13.90
N ALA A 292 5.05 -8.39 -13.37
CA ALA A 292 6.47 -8.14 -13.16
C ALA A 292 6.74 -7.78 -11.69
N THR A 293 7.86 -8.23 -11.14
CA THR A 293 8.28 -7.90 -9.76
C THR A 293 8.29 -6.39 -9.51
N GLN A 294 8.64 -5.58 -10.52
CA GLN A 294 8.67 -4.12 -10.41
C GLN A 294 7.27 -3.53 -10.14
N ALA A 295 6.20 -4.15 -10.65
CA ALA A 295 4.84 -3.73 -10.33
C ALA A 295 4.51 -3.98 -8.86
N CYS A 296 4.91 -5.12 -8.29
CA CYS A 296 4.78 -5.40 -6.85
C CYS A 296 5.59 -4.38 -6.03
N ASN A 297 6.80 -4.05 -6.49
CA ASN A 297 7.72 -3.17 -5.78
C ASN A 297 7.29 -1.69 -5.74
N GLN A 298 6.26 -1.31 -6.48
CA GLN A 298 5.66 0.02 -6.33
C GLN A 298 5.12 0.24 -4.90
N CYS A 299 4.47 -0.79 -4.32
CA CYS A 299 3.93 -0.75 -2.96
C CYS A 299 4.87 -1.43 -1.95
N HIS A 300 5.43 -2.61 -2.30
CA HIS A 300 6.31 -3.37 -1.42
C HIS A 300 7.73 -2.80 -1.32
N GLN A 301 8.06 -1.77 -2.13
CA GLN A 301 9.40 -1.18 -2.27
C GLN A 301 10.44 -2.22 -2.71
N ARG A 302 10.49 -3.34 -2.04
CA ARG A 302 11.16 -4.56 -2.42
C ARG A 302 10.37 -5.75 -1.92
N LEU A 303 9.83 -6.52 -2.86
CA LEU A 303 9.22 -7.79 -2.53
C LEU A 303 10.31 -8.72 -1.96
N ALA A 304 10.16 -9.15 -0.71
CA ALA A 304 11.11 -10.03 -0.05
C ALA A 304 10.38 -11.00 0.88
N ILE A 305 9.72 -11.99 0.28
CA ILE A 305 8.93 -12.98 0.99
C ILE A 305 9.79 -14.19 1.37
N HIS A 306 9.45 -14.85 2.47
CA HIS A 306 10.28 -15.90 3.07
C HIS A 306 11.72 -15.42 3.33
N GLY A 307 11.87 -14.12 3.62
CA GLY A 307 13.12 -13.45 3.91
C GLY A 307 14.00 -13.12 2.71
N ARG A 308 13.98 -13.89 1.62
CA ARG A 308 14.99 -13.79 0.56
C ARG A 308 14.48 -14.06 -0.86
N ARG A 309 13.16 -14.18 -1.07
CA ARG A 309 12.56 -14.42 -2.38
C ARG A 309 12.01 -13.11 -2.92
N VAL A 310 12.66 -12.60 -3.95
CA VAL A 310 12.44 -11.24 -4.47
C VAL A 310 11.94 -11.22 -5.92
N LEU A 311 11.77 -12.39 -6.54
CA LEU A 311 11.40 -12.51 -7.95
C LEU A 311 10.13 -13.35 -8.10
N GLU A 312 9.07 -12.78 -8.68
CA GLU A 312 7.79 -13.48 -8.88
C GLU A 312 7.94 -14.73 -9.75
N ALA A 313 8.84 -14.69 -10.74
CA ALA A 313 9.15 -15.82 -11.59
C ALA A 313 9.72 -17.03 -10.80
N TYR A 314 10.41 -16.76 -9.69
CA TYR A 314 10.85 -17.80 -8.76
C TYR A 314 9.69 -18.33 -7.92
N CYS A 315 8.78 -17.44 -7.48
CA CYS A 315 7.68 -17.82 -6.59
C CYS A 315 6.76 -18.90 -7.20
N VAL A 316 6.44 -18.76 -8.48
CA VAL A 316 5.54 -19.69 -9.20
C VAL A 316 6.11 -21.11 -9.36
N THR A 317 7.42 -21.31 -9.13
CA THR A 317 8.01 -22.65 -9.13
C THR A 317 7.59 -23.50 -7.92
N CYS A 318 7.01 -22.86 -6.87
CA CYS A 318 6.48 -23.51 -5.69
C CYS A 318 4.98 -23.20 -5.49
N HIS A 319 4.56 -21.95 -5.72
CA HIS A 319 3.16 -21.52 -5.59
C HIS A 319 2.34 -21.94 -6.83
N ALA A 320 2.15 -23.23 -6.97
CA ALA A 320 1.48 -23.91 -8.06
C ALA A 320 0.10 -24.46 -7.60
N PRO A 321 -0.79 -24.88 -8.51
CA PRO A 321 -2.13 -25.37 -8.16
C PRO A 321 -2.17 -26.53 -7.14
N ALA A 322 -1.09 -27.30 -7.05
CA ALA A 322 -1.00 -28.43 -6.12
C ALA A 322 -0.67 -28.02 -4.67
N LEU A 323 -0.27 -26.78 -4.43
CA LEU A 323 0.02 -26.29 -3.10
C LEU A 323 -1.28 -25.94 -2.38
N VAL A 324 -1.59 -26.69 -1.33
CA VAL A 324 -2.79 -26.51 -0.50
C VAL A 324 -2.40 -26.62 0.96
N GLU A 325 -2.88 -25.71 1.80
CA GLU A 325 -2.71 -25.70 3.24
C GLU A 325 -4.04 -25.38 3.91
N GLY A 326 -4.45 -26.19 4.89
CA GLY A 326 -5.73 -25.99 5.60
C GLY A 326 -6.97 -25.97 4.70
N GLY A 327 -6.92 -26.61 3.51
CA GLY A 327 -7.98 -26.56 2.51
C GLY A 327 -7.96 -25.32 1.63
N GLN A 328 -7.04 -24.37 1.87
CA GLN A 328 -6.88 -23.16 1.06
C GLN A 328 -5.78 -23.35 0.01
N SER A 329 -5.98 -22.75 -1.16
CA SER A 329 -5.04 -22.86 -2.27
C SER A 329 -3.86 -21.92 -2.09
N GLY A 330 -2.63 -22.44 -2.14
CA GLY A 330 -1.40 -21.66 -2.22
C GLY A 330 -0.96 -21.33 -3.66
N ASN A 331 -1.82 -21.59 -4.66
CA ASN A 331 -1.57 -21.17 -6.04
C ASN A 331 -1.37 -19.63 -6.09
N MET A 332 -0.30 -19.18 -6.73
CA MET A 332 0.08 -17.76 -6.83
C MET A 332 -1.10 -16.87 -7.26
N VAL A 333 -1.87 -17.30 -8.25
CA VAL A 333 -3.04 -16.56 -8.76
C VAL A 333 -4.09 -16.37 -7.66
N VAL A 334 -4.46 -17.44 -6.96
CA VAL A 334 -5.47 -17.37 -5.89
C VAL A 334 -4.94 -16.55 -4.70
N MET A 335 -3.74 -16.89 -4.25
CA MET A 335 -3.14 -16.31 -3.06
C MET A 335 -2.99 -14.78 -3.17
N ILE A 336 -2.41 -14.30 -4.26
CA ILE A 336 -2.15 -12.85 -4.42
C ILE A 336 -3.47 -12.08 -4.59
N HIS A 337 -4.39 -12.54 -5.41
CA HIS A 337 -5.68 -11.88 -5.58
C HIS A 337 -6.48 -11.88 -4.28
N SER A 338 -6.59 -13.05 -3.60
CA SER A 338 -7.37 -13.14 -2.36
C SER A 338 -6.79 -12.31 -1.23
N TRP A 339 -5.48 -12.23 -1.08
CA TRP A 339 -4.86 -11.38 -0.05
C TRP A 339 -5.12 -9.89 -0.29
N HIS A 340 -4.93 -9.40 -1.51
CA HIS A 340 -5.12 -7.97 -1.79
C HIS A 340 -6.60 -7.56 -1.82
N ALA A 341 -7.49 -8.46 -2.23
CA ALA A 341 -8.92 -8.19 -2.28
C ALA A 341 -9.67 -8.48 -0.97
N GLY A 342 -9.05 -9.25 -0.06
CA GLY A 342 -9.75 -9.88 1.06
C GLY A 342 -10.54 -8.92 1.94
N ARG A 343 -9.94 -7.81 2.35
CA ARG A 343 -10.61 -6.81 3.18
C ARG A 343 -11.72 -6.05 2.47
N GLN A 344 -11.54 -5.75 1.18
CA GLN A 344 -12.54 -5.01 0.40
C GLN A 344 -13.74 -5.86 0.03
N LEU A 345 -13.55 -7.16 -0.18
CA LEU A 345 -14.55 -8.11 -0.61
C LEU A 345 -15.00 -9.09 0.49
N ASP A 346 -14.49 -8.92 1.72
CA ASP A 346 -14.75 -9.80 2.87
C ASP A 346 -14.52 -11.30 2.54
N LEU A 347 -13.34 -11.59 1.98
CA LEU A 347 -13.00 -12.94 1.54
C LEU A 347 -12.55 -13.80 2.72
N ASN A 348 -13.20 -14.94 2.90
CA ASN A 348 -12.76 -15.96 3.86
C ASN A 348 -11.56 -16.76 3.29
N TYR A 349 -10.41 -16.13 3.25
CA TYR A 349 -9.16 -16.73 2.79
C TYR A 349 -8.06 -16.53 3.81
N SER A 350 -7.39 -17.61 4.18
CA SER A 350 -6.21 -17.59 5.05
C SER A 350 -5.21 -18.64 4.57
N PHE A 351 -3.97 -18.24 4.36
CA PHE A 351 -2.90 -19.12 3.91
C PHE A 351 -1.61 -18.79 4.64
N ALA A 352 -0.91 -19.81 5.13
CA ALA A 352 0.34 -19.68 5.90
C ALA A 352 0.23 -18.69 7.10
N GLY A 353 -0.93 -18.65 7.74
CA GLY A 353 -1.20 -17.77 8.89
C GLY A 353 -1.54 -16.34 8.53
N VAL A 354 -1.57 -15.97 7.24
CA VAL A 354 -1.95 -14.63 6.78
C VAL A 354 -3.43 -14.61 6.42
N VAL A 355 -4.21 -13.81 7.13
CA VAL A 355 -5.66 -13.65 6.96
C VAL A 355 -5.95 -12.49 6.00
N ALA A 356 -6.68 -12.75 4.93
CA ALA A 356 -6.90 -11.78 3.87
C ALA A 356 -7.66 -10.53 4.31
N THR A 357 -8.63 -10.68 5.23
CA THR A 357 -9.41 -9.55 5.76
C THR A 357 -8.60 -8.59 6.65
N GLU A 358 -7.42 -9.01 7.09
CA GLU A 358 -6.52 -8.18 7.89
C GLU A 358 -5.58 -7.32 7.02
N ILE A 359 -5.52 -7.57 5.71
CA ILE A 359 -4.64 -6.83 4.80
C ILE A 359 -5.32 -5.54 4.34
N THR A 360 -4.63 -4.42 4.51
CA THR A 360 -5.09 -3.11 4.07
C THR A 360 -4.55 -2.82 2.66
N TYR A 361 -5.42 -2.92 1.65
CA TYR A 361 -5.06 -2.55 0.28
C TYR A 361 -5.57 -1.13 -0.02
N PRO A 362 -4.68 -0.17 -0.38
CA PRO A 362 -5.02 1.26 -0.41
C PRO A 362 -5.73 1.72 -1.69
N GLN A 363 -5.82 0.86 -2.71
CA GLN A 363 -6.48 1.15 -3.98
C GLN A 363 -7.77 0.35 -4.14
N ASP A 364 -8.50 0.58 -5.23
CA ASP A 364 -9.58 -0.30 -5.64
C ASP A 364 -9.00 -1.59 -6.24
N VAL A 365 -9.44 -2.75 -5.76
CA VAL A 365 -8.96 -4.05 -6.26
C VAL A 365 -9.38 -4.32 -7.71
N ALA A 366 -10.35 -3.58 -8.23
CA ALA A 366 -10.74 -3.65 -9.64
C ALA A 366 -9.70 -3.02 -10.58
N ASN A 367 -8.71 -2.28 -10.06
CA ASN A 367 -7.61 -1.73 -10.86
C ASN A 367 -6.53 -2.79 -11.15
N CYS A 368 -6.80 -3.68 -12.09
CA CYS A 368 -5.87 -4.75 -12.48
C CYS A 368 -4.54 -4.21 -13.03
N THR A 369 -4.54 -3.02 -13.64
CA THR A 369 -3.36 -2.43 -14.28
C THR A 369 -2.27 -2.02 -13.29
N THR A 370 -2.57 -1.88 -12.01
CA THR A 370 -1.56 -1.63 -10.97
C THR A 370 -0.51 -2.74 -10.92
N CYS A 371 -0.94 -4.00 -11.06
CA CYS A 371 -0.03 -5.16 -11.02
C CYS A 371 0.30 -5.68 -12.42
N HIS A 372 -0.68 -5.69 -13.33
CA HIS A 372 -0.53 -6.24 -14.68
C HIS A 372 0.04 -5.20 -15.66
N GLN A 373 1.29 -4.82 -15.46
CA GLN A 373 2.04 -3.88 -16.30
C GLN A 373 3.47 -4.38 -16.57
N ALA A 374 4.03 -3.94 -17.68
CA ALA A 374 5.39 -4.34 -18.08
C ALA A 374 6.45 -3.72 -17.16
N PRO A 375 7.61 -4.38 -17.00
CA PRO A 375 8.71 -3.88 -16.18
C PRO A 375 9.15 -2.47 -16.61
N GLY A 376 9.22 -1.54 -15.65
CA GLY A 376 9.70 -0.17 -15.89
C GLY A 376 8.84 0.65 -16.87
N SER A 377 7.62 0.21 -17.16
CA SER A 377 6.72 0.81 -18.14
C SER A 377 5.30 0.82 -17.59
N SER A 378 4.52 1.79 -18.03
CA SER A 378 3.06 1.79 -17.83
C SER A 378 2.31 0.97 -18.91
N THR A 379 3.04 0.25 -19.76
CA THR A 379 2.43 -0.61 -20.79
C THR A 379 1.75 -1.81 -20.14
N PRO A 380 0.45 -2.00 -20.30
CA PRO A 380 -0.28 -3.11 -19.70
C PRO A 380 0.21 -4.47 -20.23
N LEU A 381 0.28 -5.46 -19.36
CA LEU A 381 0.40 -6.87 -19.73
C LEU A 381 -1.01 -7.44 -19.88
N ASN A 382 -1.47 -7.58 -21.10
CA ASN A 382 -2.89 -7.86 -21.40
C ASN A 382 -3.34 -9.30 -21.14
N ALA A 383 -2.46 -10.18 -20.68
CA ALA A 383 -2.80 -11.58 -20.46
C ALA A 383 -4.01 -11.78 -19.52
N TRP A 384 -4.22 -10.89 -18.56
CA TRP A 384 -5.34 -10.94 -17.62
C TRP A 384 -6.70 -10.69 -18.29
N GLN A 385 -6.76 -9.86 -19.33
CA GLN A 385 -7.98 -9.56 -20.09
C GLN A 385 -8.16 -10.49 -21.30
N ASP A 386 -7.06 -10.94 -21.91
CA ASP A 386 -7.10 -11.77 -23.11
C ASP A 386 -7.22 -13.26 -22.77
N ASN A 387 -6.86 -13.66 -21.55
CA ASN A 387 -6.89 -15.02 -21.06
C ASN A 387 -7.60 -15.17 -19.69
N PRO A 388 -8.85 -14.69 -19.55
CA PRO A 388 -9.58 -14.82 -18.30
C PRO A 388 -9.76 -16.33 -17.99
N SER A 389 -9.61 -16.68 -16.71
CA SER A 389 -9.73 -18.06 -16.25
C SER A 389 -10.59 -18.18 -15.00
N PHE A 390 -11.20 -19.32 -14.81
CA PHE A 390 -11.98 -19.62 -13.62
C PHE A 390 -11.17 -19.34 -12.34
N THR A 391 -9.93 -19.83 -12.26
CA THR A 391 -9.07 -19.65 -11.08
C THR A 391 -8.83 -18.17 -10.75
N ALA A 392 -8.57 -17.33 -11.74
CA ALA A 392 -8.36 -15.91 -11.55
C ALA A 392 -9.65 -15.19 -11.10
N CYS A 393 -10.77 -15.43 -11.80
CA CYS A 393 -12.04 -14.78 -11.48
C CYS A 393 -12.52 -15.15 -10.07
N PHE A 394 -12.49 -16.44 -9.73
CA PHE A 394 -13.03 -16.94 -8.46
C PHE A 394 -12.10 -16.73 -7.25
N SER A 395 -10.94 -16.17 -7.43
CA SER A 395 -10.12 -15.69 -6.31
C SER A 395 -10.67 -14.40 -5.67
N CYS A 396 -11.52 -13.66 -6.40
CA CYS A 396 -12.21 -12.45 -5.93
C CYS A 396 -13.75 -12.62 -5.92
N HIS A 397 -14.31 -13.27 -6.94
CA HIS A 397 -15.75 -13.45 -7.13
C HIS A 397 -16.26 -14.75 -6.46
N VAL A 398 -16.11 -14.87 -5.15
CA VAL A 398 -16.55 -16.03 -4.38
C VAL A 398 -18.08 -16.14 -4.35
N GLY A 399 -18.59 -17.37 -4.24
CA GLY A 399 -20.03 -17.63 -4.13
C GLY A 399 -20.81 -17.56 -5.45
N GLY A 400 -20.14 -17.58 -6.60
CA GLY A 400 -20.77 -17.59 -7.92
C GLY A 400 -21.29 -16.24 -8.40
N ASN A 401 -20.91 -15.15 -7.73
CA ASN A 401 -21.35 -13.76 -8.05
C ASN A 401 -20.60 -13.16 -9.25
N VAL A 402 -20.02 -13.95 -10.12
CA VAL A 402 -19.35 -13.46 -11.34
C VAL A 402 -20.42 -12.96 -12.32
N GLY A 403 -20.48 -11.67 -12.48
CA GLY A 403 -21.37 -11.04 -13.46
C GLY A 403 -22.85 -10.97 -13.05
N ALA A 404 -23.20 -11.34 -11.81
CA ALA A 404 -24.51 -11.10 -11.27
C ALA A 404 -24.51 -9.84 -10.42
N ALA A 405 -25.44 -8.93 -10.65
CA ALA A 405 -25.88 -8.02 -9.60
C ALA A 405 -26.27 -8.89 -8.40
N ALA A 406 -25.79 -8.55 -7.21
CA ALA A 406 -25.88 -9.30 -5.97
C ALA A 406 -26.93 -10.44 -5.97
N GLY A 407 -26.49 -11.71 -6.14
CA GLY A 407 -27.30 -12.89 -5.94
C GLY A 407 -27.97 -13.51 -7.17
N GLY A 408 -27.67 -13.04 -8.38
CA GLY A 408 -28.22 -13.67 -9.60
C GLY A 408 -27.30 -14.76 -10.21
N PRO A 409 -27.83 -15.74 -10.94
CA PRO A 409 -27.01 -16.70 -11.65
C PRO A 409 -26.21 -16.04 -12.78
N HIS A 410 -25.01 -16.55 -13.06
CA HIS A 410 -24.23 -16.11 -14.22
C HIS A 410 -25.05 -16.26 -15.50
N GLN A 411 -25.12 -15.20 -16.34
CA GLN A 411 -26.00 -15.17 -17.53
C GLN A 411 -25.68 -16.28 -18.54
N GLY A 412 -24.46 -16.80 -18.57
CA GLY A 412 -24.05 -17.92 -19.39
C GLY A 412 -24.36 -19.31 -18.82
N GLY A 413 -25.09 -19.39 -17.70
CA GLY A 413 -25.42 -20.64 -17.00
C GLY A 413 -24.41 -20.99 -15.90
N THR A 414 -24.39 -22.24 -15.46
CA THR A 414 -23.48 -22.68 -14.39
C THR A 414 -22.02 -22.60 -14.83
N VAL A 415 -21.21 -21.89 -14.05
CA VAL A 415 -19.77 -21.75 -14.29
C VAL A 415 -19.00 -22.80 -13.51
N THR A 416 -18.09 -23.48 -14.17
CA THR A 416 -17.21 -24.50 -13.60
C THR A 416 -15.76 -24.24 -14.01
N ALA A 417 -14.82 -24.93 -13.38
CA ALA A 417 -13.41 -24.87 -13.77
C ALA A 417 -13.14 -25.24 -15.25
N ALA A 418 -14.07 -25.95 -15.91
CA ALA A 418 -13.98 -26.30 -17.32
C ALA A 418 -14.62 -25.24 -18.25
N SER A 419 -15.32 -24.23 -17.72
CA SER A 419 -15.97 -23.21 -18.53
C SER A 419 -14.94 -22.34 -19.26
N ASN A 420 -15.12 -22.16 -20.56
CA ASN A 420 -14.23 -21.32 -21.37
C ASN A 420 -14.67 -19.85 -21.31
N CYS A 421 -14.14 -19.14 -20.34
CA CYS A 421 -14.48 -17.73 -20.09
C CYS A 421 -14.18 -16.82 -21.31
N LYS A 422 -13.13 -17.14 -22.07
CA LYS A 422 -12.69 -16.36 -23.24
C LYS A 422 -13.74 -16.27 -24.36
N VAL A 423 -14.69 -17.19 -24.42
CA VAL A 423 -15.74 -17.16 -25.46
C VAL A 423 -16.58 -15.90 -25.31
N CYS A 424 -16.86 -15.48 -24.08
CA CYS A 424 -17.70 -14.33 -23.80
C CYS A 424 -16.91 -13.13 -23.24
N HIS A 425 -15.86 -13.42 -22.45
CA HIS A 425 -15.06 -12.44 -21.72
C HIS A 425 -13.68 -12.29 -22.39
N ASN A 426 -13.62 -11.57 -23.49
CA ASN A 426 -12.37 -11.24 -24.18
C ASN A 426 -12.40 -9.77 -24.64
N SER A 427 -11.22 -9.21 -24.93
CA SER A 427 -11.07 -7.81 -25.35
C SER A 427 -11.36 -7.55 -26.82
N THR A 428 -11.42 -8.57 -27.65
CA THR A 428 -11.53 -8.44 -29.10
C THR A 428 -12.99 -8.56 -29.58
N THR A 429 -13.70 -9.54 -29.08
CA THR A 429 -15.08 -9.84 -29.46
C THR A 429 -15.92 -10.23 -28.26
N PRO A 430 -16.08 -9.34 -27.26
CA PRO A 430 -16.88 -9.65 -26.08
C PRO A 430 -18.36 -9.83 -26.47
N LEU A 431 -19.05 -10.75 -25.78
CA LEU A 431 -20.48 -11.00 -26.00
C LEU A 431 -21.33 -9.74 -25.86
N THR A 432 -20.97 -8.90 -24.92
CA THR A 432 -21.47 -7.54 -24.72
C THR A 432 -20.31 -6.63 -24.32
N PRO A 433 -20.41 -5.29 -24.46
CA PRO A 433 -19.34 -4.41 -23.97
C PRO A 433 -18.96 -4.64 -22.50
N LYS A 434 -19.94 -4.98 -21.65
CA LYS A 434 -19.69 -5.31 -20.24
C LYS A 434 -19.12 -6.70 -20.01
N ALA A 435 -19.07 -7.55 -21.00
CA ALA A 435 -18.42 -8.85 -20.93
C ALA A 435 -16.91 -8.76 -21.14
N ASP A 436 -16.40 -7.67 -21.72
CA ASP A 436 -14.96 -7.35 -21.70
C ASP A 436 -14.49 -7.19 -20.25
N VAL A 437 -13.51 -7.97 -19.84
CA VAL A 437 -12.99 -7.99 -18.45
C VAL A 437 -12.53 -6.59 -18.03
N LYS A 438 -11.81 -5.88 -18.90
CA LYS A 438 -11.33 -4.53 -18.64
C LYS A 438 -12.47 -3.54 -18.48
N VAL A 439 -13.44 -3.57 -19.40
CA VAL A 439 -14.62 -2.68 -19.34
C VAL A 439 -15.43 -2.96 -18.08
N ALA A 440 -15.63 -4.24 -17.72
CA ALA A 440 -16.34 -4.62 -16.50
C ALA A 440 -15.68 -4.04 -15.24
N HIS A 441 -14.36 -4.15 -15.11
CA HIS A 441 -13.65 -3.63 -13.95
C HIS A 441 -13.48 -2.10 -13.99
N ASN A 442 -13.26 -1.51 -15.14
CA ASN A 442 -13.24 -0.05 -15.31
C ASN A 442 -14.61 0.60 -15.10
N SER A 443 -15.69 -0.17 -15.03
CA SER A 443 -17.01 0.33 -14.66
C SER A 443 -17.16 0.60 -13.16
N ALA A 444 -16.21 0.21 -12.32
CA ALA A 444 -16.16 0.59 -10.91
C ALA A 444 -16.12 2.13 -10.80
N ASP A 445 -16.95 2.68 -9.91
CA ASP A 445 -17.10 4.13 -9.79
C ASP A 445 -15.79 4.85 -9.43
N SER A 446 -14.90 4.22 -8.66
CA SER A 446 -13.56 4.73 -8.32
C SER A 446 -12.66 4.86 -9.57
N ILE A 447 -12.61 3.82 -10.39
CA ILE A 447 -11.79 3.81 -11.62
C ILE A 447 -12.34 4.79 -12.65
N PHE A 448 -13.67 4.80 -12.84
CA PHE A 448 -14.35 5.80 -13.67
C PHE A 448 -14.05 7.21 -13.21
N ALA A 449 -14.12 7.47 -11.89
CA ALA A 449 -13.85 8.78 -11.32
C ALA A 449 -12.42 9.25 -11.61
N THR A 450 -11.42 8.39 -11.35
CA THR A 450 -10.01 8.69 -11.62
C THR A 450 -9.76 8.93 -13.11
N ALA A 451 -10.33 8.11 -14.00
CA ALA A 451 -10.21 8.27 -15.45
C ALA A 451 -10.86 9.57 -15.95
N THR A 452 -11.97 9.98 -15.33
CA THR A 452 -12.72 11.18 -15.71
C THR A 452 -12.09 12.46 -15.15
N ALA A 453 -11.35 12.38 -14.06
CA ALA A 453 -10.74 13.52 -13.37
C ALA A 453 -9.85 14.38 -14.30
N LYS A 454 -9.14 13.75 -15.21
CA LYS A 454 -8.27 14.43 -16.21
C LYS A 454 -9.00 15.36 -17.17
N ASN A 455 -10.34 15.26 -17.23
CA ASN A 455 -11.16 16.14 -18.06
C ASN A 455 -11.40 17.51 -17.42
N PHE A 456 -11.06 17.69 -16.14
CA PHE A 456 -11.32 18.92 -15.39
C PHE A 456 -10.02 19.51 -14.84
N GLN A 457 -9.99 20.85 -14.78
CA GLN A 457 -8.93 21.62 -14.12
C GLN A 457 -9.52 22.78 -13.35
N TYR A 458 -8.94 23.08 -12.19
CA TYR A 458 -9.23 24.30 -11.45
C TYR A 458 -8.19 25.38 -11.76
N GLN A 459 -8.62 26.64 -11.80
CA GLN A 459 -7.74 27.78 -12.01
C GLN A 459 -8.08 28.92 -11.05
N ILE A 460 -7.12 29.37 -10.24
CA ILE A 460 -7.20 30.62 -9.49
C ILE A 460 -6.69 31.75 -10.40
N VAL A 461 -7.63 32.56 -10.91
CA VAL A 461 -7.32 33.65 -11.83
C VAL A 461 -6.67 34.80 -11.08
N THR A 462 -7.37 35.37 -10.08
CA THR A 462 -6.84 36.44 -9.24
C THR A 462 -7.22 36.27 -7.77
N VAL A 463 -6.37 36.80 -6.88
CA VAL A 463 -6.65 36.97 -5.45
C VAL A 463 -6.38 38.44 -5.14
N THR A 464 -7.37 39.12 -4.59
CA THR A 464 -7.31 40.57 -4.30
C THR A 464 -7.83 40.86 -2.90
N ASN A 465 -7.70 42.10 -2.41
CA ASN A 465 -8.14 42.51 -1.07
C ASN A 465 -7.48 41.71 0.06
N THR A 466 -6.18 41.49 -0.06
CA THR A 466 -5.41 40.64 0.84
C THR A 466 -4.71 41.38 2.00
N ALA A 467 -4.79 42.70 2.05
CA ALA A 467 -4.17 43.47 3.14
C ALA A 467 -4.92 43.27 4.48
N PRO A 468 -4.26 43.47 5.62
CA PRO A 468 -4.89 43.43 6.95
C PRO A 468 -6.18 44.23 7.03
N GLY A 469 -7.22 43.66 7.57
CA GLY A 469 -8.56 44.28 7.67
C GLY A 469 -9.42 44.17 6.41
N GLN A 470 -8.87 43.79 5.27
CA GLN A 470 -9.61 43.56 4.04
C GLN A 470 -10.18 42.13 3.98
N LYS A 471 -11.23 41.95 3.20
CA LYS A 471 -11.84 40.63 2.94
C LYS A 471 -11.33 40.06 1.62
N PRO A 472 -10.49 39.01 1.66
CA PRO A 472 -9.96 38.41 0.43
C PRO A 472 -11.05 38.07 -0.58
N THR A 473 -10.80 38.41 -1.83
CA THR A 473 -11.69 38.13 -2.96
C THR A 473 -10.95 37.29 -3.98
N VAL A 474 -11.53 36.16 -4.33
CA VAL A 474 -10.95 35.16 -5.23
C VAL A 474 -11.79 35.07 -6.50
N LYS A 475 -11.15 35.29 -7.66
CA LYS A 475 -11.71 34.97 -8.98
C LYS A 475 -11.15 33.62 -9.44
N LEU A 476 -12.00 32.71 -9.79
CA LEU A 476 -11.64 31.36 -10.23
C LEU A 476 -12.38 30.95 -11.50
N GLN A 477 -11.86 29.92 -12.17
CA GLN A 477 -12.51 29.21 -13.25
C GLN A 477 -12.38 27.70 -13.06
N VAL A 478 -13.36 26.95 -13.56
CA VAL A 478 -13.24 25.52 -13.81
C VAL A 478 -13.13 25.34 -15.31
N LEU A 479 -12.11 24.58 -15.72
CA LEU A 479 -11.85 24.31 -17.13
C LEU A 479 -12.22 22.85 -17.42
N PHE A 480 -12.73 22.60 -18.61
CA PHE A 480 -13.14 21.29 -19.07
C PHE A 480 -12.59 20.95 -20.45
N SER A 481 -12.17 19.68 -20.61
CA SER A 481 -11.84 19.08 -21.89
C SER A 481 -12.42 17.65 -21.92
N PRO A 482 -13.22 17.26 -22.93
CA PRO A 482 -13.91 15.96 -22.94
C PRO A 482 -12.96 14.76 -23.07
N ASN A 483 -11.71 14.97 -23.38
CA ASN A 483 -10.73 13.94 -23.69
C ASN A 483 -9.37 14.16 -22.98
N GLY A 484 -9.42 14.73 -21.78
CA GLY A 484 -8.24 14.85 -20.90
C GLY A 484 -7.15 15.77 -21.46
N GLY A 485 -7.53 16.83 -22.17
CA GLY A 485 -6.60 17.84 -22.70
C GLY A 485 -6.14 17.58 -24.13
N THR A 486 -6.55 16.51 -24.81
CA THR A 486 -6.34 16.35 -26.27
C THR A 486 -7.04 17.47 -27.03
N THR A 487 -8.25 17.85 -26.62
CA THR A 487 -8.86 19.14 -26.98
C THR A 487 -8.47 20.17 -25.93
N ALA A 488 -8.22 21.40 -26.32
CA ALA A 488 -7.85 22.45 -25.39
C ALA A 488 -8.90 22.62 -24.28
N PHE A 489 -8.45 22.82 -23.05
CA PHE A 489 -9.31 23.14 -21.93
C PHE A 489 -10.00 24.49 -22.12
N ALA A 490 -11.31 24.53 -21.89
CA ALA A 490 -12.10 25.75 -21.96
C ALA A 490 -12.87 26.00 -20.68
N PRO A 491 -13.07 27.27 -20.26
CA PRO A 491 -13.88 27.60 -19.10
C PRO A 491 -15.32 27.06 -19.23
N MET A 492 -15.87 26.55 -18.13
CA MET A 492 -17.23 26.04 -18.09
C MET A 492 -18.05 26.70 -16.97
N GLN A 493 -19.35 26.83 -17.18
CA GLN A 493 -20.24 27.34 -16.17
C GLN A 493 -20.37 26.34 -15.00
N VAL A 494 -20.27 26.84 -13.77
CA VAL A 494 -20.43 26.06 -12.53
C VAL A 494 -21.56 26.60 -11.65
N VAL A 495 -21.62 27.88 -11.39
CA VAL A 495 -22.68 28.50 -10.62
C VAL A 495 -23.91 28.73 -11.53
N GLY A 496 -25.06 28.26 -11.10
CA GLY A 496 -26.31 28.31 -11.88
C GLY A 496 -26.33 27.42 -13.12
N ALA A 497 -25.46 26.40 -13.18
CA ALA A 497 -25.45 25.42 -14.27
C ALA A 497 -26.78 24.65 -14.32
N THR A 498 -27.41 24.60 -15.50
CA THR A 498 -28.67 23.89 -15.73
C THR A 498 -28.49 22.49 -16.31
N GLY A 499 -27.26 22.11 -16.61
CA GLY A 499 -26.89 20.80 -17.13
C GLY A 499 -25.42 20.49 -16.89
N GLY A 500 -25.04 19.26 -17.16
CA GLY A 500 -23.66 18.79 -16.97
C GLY A 500 -23.31 18.54 -15.48
N PRO A 501 -22.01 18.39 -15.18
CA PRO A 501 -21.52 17.93 -13.89
C PRO A 501 -21.99 18.76 -12.70
N TRP A 502 -22.08 20.08 -12.85
CA TRP A 502 -22.41 21.00 -11.76
C TRP A 502 -23.91 21.14 -11.51
N SER A 503 -24.76 20.60 -12.38
CA SER A 503 -26.21 20.53 -12.13
C SER A 503 -26.58 19.57 -10.99
N PHE A 504 -25.67 18.69 -10.56
CA PHE A 504 -25.84 17.81 -9.40
C PHE A 504 -25.45 18.50 -8.07
N ASN A 505 -25.50 19.82 -8.03
CA ASN A 505 -25.26 20.59 -6.82
C ASN A 505 -26.46 20.53 -5.87
N THR A 506 -26.48 19.57 -4.94
CA THR A 506 -27.47 19.46 -3.89
C THR A 506 -26.78 19.30 -2.52
N PRO A 507 -27.39 19.74 -1.40
CA PRO A 507 -26.83 19.50 -0.07
C PRO A 507 -26.57 18.02 0.15
N GLY A 508 -25.30 17.67 0.42
CA GLY A 508 -24.85 16.28 0.45
C GLY A 508 -24.76 15.61 -0.92
N GLY A 509 -24.94 16.36 -2.00
CA GLY A 509 -25.01 15.90 -3.37
C GLY A 509 -23.66 15.57 -3.99
N ALA A 510 -23.71 15.25 -5.29
CA ALA A 510 -22.56 14.75 -6.02
C ALA A 510 -21.58 15.85 -6.47
N SER A 511 -21.91 17.15 -6.31
CA SER A 511 -21.01 18.24 -6.70
C SER A 511 -20.73 19.19 -5.55
N ARG A 512 -19.46 19.54 -5.39
CA ARG A 512 -18.99 20.53 -4.41
C ARG A 512 -17.86 21.36 -5.03
N LEU A 513 -17.81 22.63 -4.64
CA LEU A 513 -16.71 23.50 -5.01
C LEU A 513 -16.49 24.54 -3.91
N PHE A 514 -15.30 24.57 -3.33
CA PHE A 514 -14.95 25.46 -2.22
C PHE A 514 -13.66 26.21 -2.51
N VAL A 515 -13.53 27.37 -1.89
CA VAL A 515 -12.30 28.13 -1.78
C VAL A 515 -11.90 28.14 -0.32
N ASP A 516 -10.73 27.60 -0.02
CA ASP A 516 -10.12 27.65 1.31
C ASP A 516 -9.07 28.74 1.36
N ILE A 517 -9.03 29.49 2.48
CA ILE A 517 -8.07 30.56 2.72
C ILE A 517 -7.35 30.28 4.03
N GLY A 518 -6.04 30.09 3.96
CA GLY A 518 -5.18 29.81 5.10
C GLY A 518 -4.11 30.88 5.29
N TRP A 519 -3.75 31.11 6.55
CA TRP A 519 -2.74 32.07 6.96
C TRP A 519 -1.37 31.42 7.14
N GLN A 520 -0.31 32.10 6.77
CA GLN A 520 1.09 31.69 6.88
C GLN A 520 1.61 30.69 5.83
N ASN A 521 2.92 30.65 5.69
CA ASN A 521 3.63 30.19 4.51
C ASN A 521 4.42 28.90 4.69
N THR A 522 5.10 28.75 5.82
CA THR A 522 5.98 27.61 6.04
C THR A 522 5.18 26.42 6.52
N ASP A 523 4.35 26.63 7.52
CA ASP A 523 3.26 25.75 7.94
C ASP A 523 2.07 26.64 8.31
N PHE A 524 0.87 26.17 8.01
CA PHE A 524 -0.34 26.93 8.27
C PHE A 524 -0.62 26.99 9.78
N ARG A 525 -0.91 28.18 10.27
CA ARG A 525 -1.39 28.46 11.62
C ARG A 525 -2.74 29.14 11.53
N ASN A 526 -3.70 28.39 11.02
CA ASN A 526 -5.04 28.95 10.88
C ASN A 526 -5.66 29.17 12.25
N VAL A 527 -6.36 30.28 12.38
CA VAL A 527 -7.05 30.63 13.64
C VAL A 527 -8.34 29.84 13.88
N GLY A 528 -8.75 29.02 12.90
CA GLY A 528 -10.01 28.29 12.92
C GLY A 528 -11.16 29.12 12.35
N ASP A 529 -12.27 28.41 12.10
CA ASP A 529 -13.51 28.99 11.54
C ASP A 529 -14.61 29.21 12.59
N ALA A 530 -14.26 29.27 13.85
CA ALA A 530 -15.14 29.27 15.03
C ALA A 530 -15.80 27.93 15.35
N VAL A 531 -15.60 26.89 14.52
CA VAL A 531 -16.18 25.56 14.71
C VAL A 531 -15.10 24.52 14.99
N ALA A 532 -13.94 24.67 14.36
CA ALA A 532 -12.83 23.74 14.50
C ALA A 532 -11.50 24.49 14.62
N VAL A 533 -10.65 24.02 15.52
CA VAL A 533 -9.31 24.58 15.78
C VAL A 533 -8.44 24.43 14.54
N GLY A 534 -7.75 25.49 14.19
CA GLY A 534 -6.72 25.50 13.15
C GLY A 534 -7.24 25.30 11.72
N GLN A 535 -8.54 25.34 11.48
CA GLN A 535 -9.08 25.16 10.12
C GLN A 535 -8.98 26.46 9.30
N PRO A 536 -8.83 26.36 7.95
CA PRO A 536 -8.89 27.52 7.07
C PRO A 536 -10.32 28.07 6.99
N ILE A 537 -10.47 29.29 6.48
CA ILE A 537 -11.76 29.81 6.09
C ILE A 537 -12.19 29.11 4.82
N SER A 538 -13.38 28.49 4.82
CA SER A 538 -13.91 27.74 3.69
C SER A 538 -15.15 28.44 3.13
N LEU A 539 -15.14 28.76 1.84
CA LEU A 539 -16.18 29.48 1.12
C LEU A 539 -16.84 28.56 0.11
N ASP A 540 -18.15 28.35 0.24
CA ASP A 540 -18.93 27.56 -0.70
C ASP A 540 -19.17 28.36 -2.00
N VAL A 541 -18.45 28.00 -3.06
CA VAL A 541 -18.48 28.70 -4.35
C VAL A 541 -19.82 28.54 -5.05
N LEU A 542 -20.44 27.36 -4.92
CA LEU A 542 -21.70 27.06 -5.62
C LEU A 542 -22.88 27.85 -5.04
N ASN A 543 -22.85 28.15 -3.74
CA ASN A 543 -23.90 28.85 -3.04
C ASN A 543 -23.67 30.36 -2.87
N THR A 544 -22.41 30.78 -2.80
CA THR A 544 -22.05 32.19 -2.49
C THR A 544 -21.32 32.89 -3.63
N GLY A 545 -20.91 32.17 -4.66
CA GLY A 545 -20.15 32.72 -5.78
C GLY A 545 -20.99 33.56 -6.73
N VAL A 546 -20.41 34.63 -7.24
CA VAL A 546 -21.00 35.49 -8.27
C VAL A 546 -20.42 35.08 -9.63
N ALA A 547 -21.29 34.52 -10.48
CA ALA A 547 -20.89 34.05 -11.82
C ALA A 547 -20.76 35.20 -12.82
N ASN A 548 -19.73 35.13 -13.66
CA ASN A 548 -19.63 35.93 -14.87
C ASN A 548 -20.03 35.06 -16.09
N THR A 549 -21.08 35.42 -16.78
CA THR A 549 -21.61 34.65 -17.90
C THR A 549 -20.80 34.78 -19.20
N THR A 550 -19.87 35.74 -19.26
CA THR A 550 -19.06 35.99 -20.48
C THR A 550 -17.82 35.10 -20.49
N ASP A 551 -17.11 34.98 -19.35
CA ASP A 551 -15.87 34.20 -19.26
C ASP A 551 -16.01 32.96 -18.33
N PHE A 552 -17.23 32.67 -17.86
CA PHE A 552 -17.56 31.59 -16.92
C PHE A 552 -16.73 31.58 -15.64
N SER A 553 -16.11 32.72 -15.28
CA SER A 553 -15.44 32.85 -13.99
C SER A 553 -16.46 33.01 -12.87
N VAL A 554 -16.02 32.67 -11.66
CA VAL A 554 -16.77 32.89 -10.44
C VAL A 554 -15.94 33.74 -9.48
N VAL A 555 -16.57 34.68 -8.81
CA VAL A 555 -15.94 35.50 -7.78
C VAL A 555 -16.57 35.16 -6.43
N VAL A 556 -15.73 34.84 -5.45
CA VAL A 556 -16.15 34.70 -4.04
C VAL A 556 -15.36 35.65 -3.15
N THR A 557 -16.02 36.18 -2.14
CA THR A 557 -15.41 37.11 -1.19
C THR A 557 -15.54 36.55 0.23
N SER A 558 -14.44 36.52 0.96
CA SER A 558 -14.41 36.05 2.34
C SER A 558 -15.36 36.84 3.23
N THR A 559 -16.06 36.14 4.10
CA THR A 559 -16.86 36.78 5.17
C THR A 559 -15.95 37.34 6.27
N THR A 560 -14.76 36.76 6.45
CA THR A 560 -13.78 37.11 7.46
C THR A 560 -12.66 37.97 6.84
N ALA A 561 -12.32 39.04 7.52
CA ALA A 561 -11.22 39.89 7.11
C ALA A 561 -9.85 39.28 7.48
N VAL A 562 -8.81 39.63 6.74
CA VAL A 562 -7.43 39.33 7.10
C VAL A 562 -7.13 39.88 8.48
N PRO A 563 -6.59 39.06 9.42
CA PRO A 563 -6.26 39.55 10.76
C PRO A 563 -5.36 40.78 10.76
N ALA A 564 -5.64 41.77 11.64
CA ALA A 564 -4.95 43.06 11.66
C ALA A 564 -3.43 42.95 11.88
N GLY A 565 -2.97 41.93 12.57
CA GLY A 565 -1.54 41.71 12.84
C GLY A 565 -0.85 40.77 11.85
N LEU A 566 -1.56 40.24 10.82
CA LEU A 566 -0.97 39.31 9.89
C LEU A 566 0.03 40.02 8.96
N THR A 567 1.19 39.42 8.78
CA THR A 567 2.23 39.83 7.83
C THR A 567 2.57 38.68 6.88
N GLY A 568 3.33 38.96 5.83
CA GLY A 568 3.76 37.93 4.87
C GLY A 568 2.72 37.65 3.81
N GLN A 569 2.15 36.47 3.81
CA GLN A 569 1.19 36.03 2.77
C GLN A 569 0.04 35.18 3.33
N LEU A 570 -0.97 34.99 2.53
CA LEU A 570 -2.01 33.96 2.66
C LEU A 570 -1.91 32.98 1.50
N THR A 571 -2.48 31.80 1.66
CA THR A 571 -2.64 30.82 0.61
C THR A 571 -4.13 30.57 0.36
N VAL A 572 -4.49 30.57 -0.91
CA VAL A 572 -5.84 30.19 -1.38
C VAL A 572 -5.74 28.84 -2.03
N ALA A 573 -6.70 27.95 -1.73
CA ALA A 573 -6.87 26.69 -2.43
C ALA A 573 -8.27 26.59 -3.06
N ILE A 574 -8.39 25.85 -4.15
CA ILE A 574 -9.68 25.39 -4.66
C ILE A 574 -9.77 23.90 -4.36
N GLU A 575 -10.84 23.49 -3.72
CA GLU A 575 -11.16 22.08 -3.47
C GLU A 575 -12.58 21.75 -3.94
N GLY A 576 -12.84 20.46 -4.11
CA GLY A 576 -14.16 19.98 -4.48
C GLY A 576 -14.12 18.96 -5.61
N HIS A 577 -15.32 18.62 -6.09
CA HIS A 577 -15.50 17.64 -7.17
C HIS A 577 -16.79 17.93 -7.94
N PRO A 578 -16.79 17.75 -9.27
CA PRO A 578 -18.02 17.61 -10.03
C PRO A 578 -18.68 16.25 -9.80
N GLY A 579 -19.98 16.17 -10.02
CA GLY A 579 -20.73 14.92 -10.09
C GLY A 579 -20.95 14.52 -11.55
N VAL A 580 -20.47 13.33 -11.93
CA VAL A 580 -20.63 12.82 -13.30
C VAL A 580 -21.26 11.42 -13.25
N PRO A 581 -22.38 11.19 -13.94
CA PRO A 581 -22.96 9.85 -14.02
C PRO A 581 -21.97 8.87 -14.68
N ASN A 582 -21.83 7.69 -14.09
CA ASN A 582 -21.08 6.59 -14.69
C ASN A 582 -22.02 5.70 -15.51
N PRO A 583 -22.04 5.82 -16.83
CA PRO A 583 -22.99 5.06 -17.68
C PRO A 583 -22.69 3.55 -17.67
N LEU A 584 -21.53 3.16 -17.23
CA LEU A 584 -21.10 1.75 -17.16
C LEU A 584 -21.40 1.13 -15.80
N SER A 585 -21.77 1.93 -14.78
CA SER A 585 -22.06 1.42 -13.44
C SER A 585 -23.19 0.40 -13.49
N SER A 586 -22.94 -0.76 -12.85
CA SER A 586 -23.98 -1.80 -12.72
C SER A 586 -25.00 -1.47 -11.62
N ALA A 587 -24.59 -0.67 -10.64
CA ALA A 587 -25.42 -0.33 -9.49
C ALA A 587 -26.44 0.78 -9.81
N SER A 588 -26.01 1.84 -10.46
CA SER A 588 -26.86 2.98 -10.82
C SER A 588 -26.20 3.86 -11.89
N PRO A 589 -26.47 3.62 -13.19
CA PRO A 589 -25.83 4.36 -14.27
C PRO A 589 -26.23 5.84 -14.35
N THR A 590 -27.26 6.24 -13.62
CA THR A 590 -27.77 7.63 -13.54
C THR A 590 -27.30 8.36 -12.28
N THR A 591 -26.75 7.67 -11.29
CA THR A 591 -26.21 8.31 -10.09
C THR A 591 -24.87 8.96 -10.39
N ALA A 592 -24.74 10.22 -10.02
CA ALA A 592 -23.50 10.95 -10.24
C ALA A 592 -22.39 10.47 -9.29
N VAL A 593 -21.24 10.17 -9.87
CA VAL A 593 -20.01 9.81 -9.16
C VAL A 593 -19.20 11.09 -8.92
N ARG A 594 -18.57 11.19 -7.76
CA ARG A 594 -17.70 12.31 -7.37
C ARG A 594 -16.34 12.19 -8.06
N ILE A 595 -15.97 13.17 -8.86
CA ILE A 595 -14.75 13.15 -9.69
C ILE A 595 -13.60 13.87 -8.97
N PRO A 596 -12.47 13.23 -8.66
CA PRO A 596 -11.37 13.78 -7.87
C PRO A 596 -10.50 14.75 -8.68
N VAL A 597 -10.98 15.97 -8.90
CA VAL A 597 -10.22 16.98 -9.64
C VAL A 597 -9.01 17.46 -8.82
N LYS A 598 -7.86 17.61 -9.46
CA LYS A 598 -6.64 18.11 -8.81
C LYS A 598 -6.87 19.50 -8.24
N ASN A 599 -6.65 19.65 -6.93
CA ASN A 599 -6.77 20.92 -6.26
C ASN A 599 -5.58 21.82 -6.63
N VAL A 600 -5.80 23.12 -6.69
CA VAL A 600 -4.76 24.11 -6.98
C VAL A 600 -4.61 25.06 -5.83
N THR A 601 -3.38 25.50 -5.59
CA THR A 601 -3.07 26.47 -4.55
C THR A 601 -2.38 27.70 -5.12
N LYS A 602 -2.63 28.88 -4.54
CA LYS A 602 -1.99 30.13 -4.93
C LYS A 602 -1.70 30.99 -3.70
N ALA A 603 -0.44 31.36 -3.54
CA ALA A 603 -0.06 32.33 -2.53
C ALA A 603 -0.38 33.75 -2.98
N ALA A 604 -0.80 34.61 -2.04
CA ALA A 604 -1.05 36.03 -2.24
C ALA A 604 -0.46 36.85 -1.09
N ALA A 605 0.27 37.90 -1.41
CA ALA A 605 0.91 38.76 -0.40
C ALA A 605 -0.12 39.49 0.47
N VAL A 606 0.09 39.47 1.77
CA VAL A 606 -0.66 40.27 2.76
C VAL A 606 0.02 41.62 2.94
N SER A 607 1.34 41.58 2.95
CA SER A 607 2.18 42.79 3.01
C SER A 607 3.37 42.63 2.05
N GLY A 608 3.78 43.69 1.38
CA GLY A 608 4.79 43.60 0.33
C GLY A 608 4.25 43.06 -0.98
N THR A 609 5.14 42.60 -1.86
CA THR A 609 4.78 42.12 -3.20
C THR A 609 5.29 40.70 -3.49
N SER A 610 6.14 40.14 -2.63
CA SER A 610 6.72 38.81 -2.85
C SER A 610 5.91 37.74 -2.16
N THR A 611 5.79 36.59 -2.83
CA THR A 611 5.20 35.38 -2.27
C THR A 611 6.18 34.20 -2.42
N THR A 612 6.13 33.30 -1.48
CA THR A 612 6.94 32.07 -1.50
C THR A 612 6.02 30.87 -1.48
N ALA A 613 6.22 29.94 -2.41
CA ALA A 613 5.48 28.69 -2.39
C ALA A 613 5.77 27.93 -1.07
N ARG A 614 4.78 27.16 -0.60
CA ARG A 614 5.03 26.24 0.51
C ARG A 614 6.16 25.28 0.12
N ARG A 615 7.06 25.05 1.04
CA ARG A 615 8.17 24.10 0.82
C ARG A 615 7.65 22.73 0.38
N ALA A 616 8.30 22.13 -0.59
CA ALA A 616 8.08 20.74 -0.96
C ALA A 616 8.86 19.83 0.00
N VAL A 617 8.20 18.85 0.56
CA VAL A 617 8.78 17.87 1.50
C VAL A 617 8.60 16.45 1.01
N VAL A 618 7.46 16.18 0.40
CA VAL A 618 7.09 14.87 -0.15
C VAL A 618 6.83 14.97 -1.64
N ASP A 619 7.03 13.86 -2.32
CA ASP A 619 6.72 13.71 -3.74
C ASP A 619 5.36 13.02 -3.89
N VAL A 620 4.39 13.73 -4.43
CA VAL A 620 3.02 13.23 -4.64
C VAL A 620 3.01 11.99 -5.54
N ALA A 621 3.93 11.92 -6.51
CA ALA A 621 4.02 10.74 -7.37
C ALA A 621 4.40 9.47 -6.59
N LYS A 622 5.19 9.63 -5.51
CA LYS A 622 5.55 8.49 -4.64
C LYS A 622 4.36 8.02 -3.80
N CYS A 623 3.50 8.94 -3.34
CA CYS A 623 2.25 8.57 -2.67
C CYS A 623 1.34 7.77 -3.61
N ASN A 624 1.24 8.21 -4.86
CA ASN A 624 0.37 7.61 -5.87
C ASN A 624 0.83 6.22 -6.33
N ARG A 625 2.05 5.80 -6.05
CA ARG A 625 2.46 4.41 -6.28
C ARG A 625 1.59 3.40 -5.52
N CYS A 626 1.22 3.75 -4.28
CA CYS A 626 0.37 2.91 -3.43
C CYS A 626 -1.10 3.33 -3.48
N HIS A 627 -1.41 4.62 -3.63
CA HIS A 627 -2.76 5.16 -3.58
C HIS A 627 -3.39 5.38 -4.96
N GLU A 628 -2.73 4.96 -6.05
CA GLU A 628 -3.15 5.20 -7.44
C GLU A 628 -3.25 6.71 -7.76
N ASP A 629 -4.33 7.33 -7.33
CA ASP A 629 -4.54 8.77 -7.38
C ASP A 629 -5.09 9.22 -6.02
N LEU A 630 -4.19 9.69 -5.17
CA LEU A 630 -4.51 10.05 -3.79
C LEU A 630 -5.61 11.11 -3.79
N SER A 631 -6.81 10.71 -3.36
CA SER A 631 -7.95 11.60 -3.20
C SER A 631 -8.74 11.21 -1.96
N LEU A 632 -9.00 12.18 -1.11
CA LEU A 632 -9.55 11.96 0.21
C LEU A 632 -10.79 12.84 0.46
N HIS A 633 -11.45 12.62 1.61
CA HIS A 633 -12.64 13.37 2.00
C HIS A 633 -13.77 13.29 0.98
N GLY A 634 -13.99 12.10 0.39
CA GLY A 634 -15.03 11.87 -0.61
C GLY A 634 -14.74 12.55 -1.94
N ASN A 635 -13.46 12.53 -2.37
CA ASN A 635 -12.93 13.11 -3.59
C ASN A 635 -12.90 14.64 -3.63
N ASN A 636 -13.03 15.31 -2.48
CA ASN A 636 -12.85 16.76 -2.41
C ASN A 636 -11.39 17.21 -2.47
N ARG A 637 -10.49 16.39 -1.90
CA ARG A 637 -9.10 16.80 -1.67
C ARG A 637 -8.14 15.87 -2.37
N THR A 638 -7.59 16.37 -3.46
CA THR A 638 -6.67 15.68 -4.36
C THR A 638 -5.44 16.58 -4.55
N PRO A 639 -4.23 16.16 -4.11
CA PRO A 639 -3.04 16.99 -4.20
C PRO A 639 -2.69 17.38 -5.63
N GLU A 640 -1.96 18.48 -5.79
CA GLU A 640 -1.44 18.90 -7.10
C GLU A 640 -0.39 17.91 -7.59
N PRO A 641 -0.50 17.41 -8.82
CA PRO A 641 0.49 16.49 -9.37
C PRO A 641 1.80 17.22 -9.69
N PRO A 642 2.90 16.49 -9.91
CA PRO A 642 4.12 17.06 -10.46
C PRO A 642 3.89 17.82 -11.77
N SER A 643 4.56 18.97 -11.89
CA SER A 643 4.53 19.82 -13.08
C SER A 643 5.86 20.54 -13.25
N VAL A 644 6.07 21.27 -14.33
CA VAL A 644 7.31 22.05 -14.54
C VAL A 644 7.57 23.06 -13.43
N SER A 645 6.51 23.69 -12.91
CA SER A 645 6.60 24.65 -11.78
C SER A 645 6.58 24.00 -10.40
N LEU A 646 6.10 22.77 -10.31
CA LEU A 646 5.98 21.97 -9.07
C LEU A 646 6.52 20.57 -9.34
N PRO A 647 7.83 20.37 -9.43
CA PRO A 647 8.41 19.10 -9.90
C PRO A 647 8.06 17.89 -9.04
N PHE A 648 7.63 18.10 -7.81
CA PHE A 648 7.22 17.05 -6.87
C PHE A 648 5.72 17.06 -6.55
N GLY A 649 4.94 17.91 -7.21
CA GLY A 649 3.57 18.19 -6.82
C GLY A 649 3.46 18.95 -5.51
N SER A 650 2.24 19.09 -4.98
CA SER A 650 2.01 19.84 -3.75
C SER A 650 0.92 19.21 -2.89
N VAL A 651 1.20 19.04 -1.61
CA VAL A 651 0.24 18.66 -0.56
C VAL A 651 -0.25 19.88 0.23
N ALA A 652 -0.06 21.10 -0.29
CA ALA A 652 -0.43 22.32 0.40
C ALA A 652 -1.91 22.35 0.78
N VAL A 653 -2.80 21.89 -0.10
CA VAL A 653 -4.24 21.80 0.19
C VAL A 653 -4.53 20.93 1.40
N CYS A 654 -3.81 19.83 1.58
CA CYS A 654 -3.97 18.96 2.75
C CYS A 654 -3.47 19.66 4.02
N ALA A 655 -2.30 20.29 3.94
CA ALA A 655 -1.65 20.94 5.08
C ALA A 655 -2.41 22.20 5.56
N MET A 656 -3.27 22.81 4.75
CA MET A 656 -4.12 23.93 5.20
C MET A 656 -5.08 23.49 6.33
N CYS A 657 -5.59 22.27 6.28
CA CYS A 657 -6.46 21.69 7.31
C CYS A 657 -5.68 20.83 8.31
N HIS A 658 -4.69 20.08 7.83
CA HIS A 658 -3.83 19.21 8.61
C HIS A 658 -2.55 19.96 9.00
N ASN A 659 -2.69 20.95 9.84
CA ASN A 659 -1.60 21.83 10.30
C ASN A 659 -1.30 21.62 11.80
N THR A 660 -0.30 22.30 12.29
CA THR A 660 0.22 22.14 13.65
C THR A 660 -0.75 22.61 14.76
N GLU A 661 -1.82 23.31 14.42
CA GLU A 661 -2.86 23.77 15.35
C GLU A 661 -4.09 22.85 15.35
N ALA A 662 -4.15 21.87 14.43
CA ALA A 662 -5.35 21.08 14.20
C ALA A 662 -5.36 19.77 14.96
N THR A 663 -6.49 19.47 15.60
CA THR A 663 -6.79 18.19 16.27
C THR A 663 -8.19 17.72 15.87
N ASP A 664 -8.52 16.51 16.25
CA ASP A 664 -9.85 15.92 16.02
C ASP A 664 -10.82 16.12 17.20
N VAL A 665 -10.47 16.97 18.18
CA VAL A 665 -11.24 17.19 19.43
C VAL A 665 -12.72 17.50 19.17
N SER A 666 -13.01 18.34 18.19
CA SER A 666 -14.39 18.73 17.85
C SER A 666 -15.23 17.57 17.26
N ARG A 667 -14.59 16.45 16.96
CA ARG A 667 -15.22 15.25 16.37
C ARG A 667 -15.27 14.08 17.33
N ARG A 668 -14.48 14.12 18.42
CA ARG A 668 -14.43 13.06 19.43
C ARG A 668 -15.62 13.13 20.39
N PRO A 669 -16.08 11.97 20.93
CA PRO A 669 -17.02 11.97 22.03
C PRO A 669 -16.45 12.70 23.25
N ALA A 670 -17.29 13.41 23.99
CA ALA A 670 -16.89 14.11 25.24
C ALA A 670 -16.26 13.17 26.30
N ALA A 671 -16.62 11.89 26.27
CA ALA A 671 -16.05 10.85 27.16
C ALA A 671 -14.65 10.35 26.70
N GLY A 672 -14.11 10.88 25.62
CA GLY A 672 -12.89 10.41 24.99
C GLY A 672 -13.13 9.41 23.87
N GLY A 673 -12.07 9.10 23.11
CA GLY A 673 -12.10 8.15 21.98
C GLY A 673 -11.97 6.71 22.41
N ILE A 674 -12.11 5.77 21.45
CA ILE A 674 -11.89 4.33 21.68
C ILE A 674 -10.42 3.98 22.01
N ASP A 675 -9.52 4.93 21.84
CA ASP A 675 -8.10 4.88 22.20
C ASP A 675 -7.82 5.49 23.59
N GLY A 676 -8.86 5.94 24.31
CA GLY A 676 -8.77 6.56 25.62
C GLY A 676 -8.26 7.99 25.62
N LYS A 677 -8.05 8.61 24.44
CA LYS A 677 -7.57 10.00 24.33
C LYS A 677 -8.73 10.98 24.19
N SER A 678 -8.56 12.17 24.75
CA SER A 678 -9.51 13.28 24.62
C SER A 678 -9.46 13.90 23.22
N GLN A 679 -8.29 13.91 22.61
CA GLN A 679 -8.06 14.33 21.23
C GLN A 679 -6.79 13.68 20.66
N GLU A 680 -6.66 13.75 19.34
CA GLU A 680 -5.45 13.36 18.62
C GLU A 680 -5.04 14.48 17.66
N THR A 681 -3.75 14.67 17.48
CA THR A 681 -3.26 15.61 16.46
C THR A 681 -3.59 15.12 15.08
N ILE A 682 -4.07 16.02 14.23
CA ILE A 682 -4.21 15.77 12.79
C ILE A 682 -3.19 16.57 11.98
N ASP A 683 -2.13 17.07 12.60
CA ASP A 683 -1.00 17.66 11.91
C ASP A 683 -0.41 16.68 10.88
N PHE A 684 -0.28 17.13 9.63
CA PHE A 684 0.05 16.30 8.49
C PHE A 684 1.29 15.42 8.72
N LYS A 685 2.37 16.00 9.30
CA LYS A 685 3.61 15.26 9.57
C LYS A 685 3.44 14.15 10.61
N ALA A 686 2.72 14.43 11.71
CA ALA A 686 2.49 13.45 12.76
C ALA A 686 1.46 12.40 12.30
N MET A 687 0.35 12.85 11.73
CA MET A 687 -0.77 12.00 11.31
C MET A 687 -0.36 10.98 10.24
N ILE A 688 0.33 11.42 9.19
CA ILE A 688 0.70 10.52 8.08
C ILE A 688 1.69 9.45 8.55
N HIS A 689 2.68 9.81 9.36
CA HIS A 689 3.59 8.83 9.92
C HIS A 689 2.85 7.83 10.84
N ALA A 690 1.96 8.33 11.72
CA ALA A 690 1.21 7.49 12.65
C ALA A 690 0.21 6.55 11.93
N ILE A 691 -0.40 6.98 10.82
CA ILE A 691 -1.26 6.13 9.99
C ILE A 691 -0.44 4.97 9.39
N HIS A 692 0.69 5.26 8.75
CA HIS A 692 1.50 4.24 8.09
C HIS A 692 2.29 3.35 9.07
N SER A 693 2.39 3.76 10.33
CA SER A 693 2.98 2.96 11.42
C SER A 693 1.94 2.31 12.35
N ALA A 694 0.66 2.31 11.95
CA ALA A 694 -0.42 1.63 12.67
C ALA A 694 -0.62 2.09 14.12
N GLN A 695 -0.62 3.42 14.40
CA GLN A 695 -0.63 3.92 15.78
C GLN A 695 -1.85 4.77 16.16
N VAL A 696 -2.64 5.24 15.21
CA VAL A 696 -3.56 6.35 15.45
C VAL A 696 -5.01 5.98 15.21
N VAL A 697 -5.88 6.55 16.04
CA VAL A 697 -7.33 6.61 15.82
C VAL A 697 -7.73 8.07 15.63
N ILE A 698 -8.38 8.39 14.52
CA ILE A 698 -8.82 9.74 14.20
C ILE A 698 -10.34 9.75 14.05
N TYR A 699 -10.97 10.73 14.68
CA TYR A 699 -12.38 10.98 14.55
C TYR A 699 -12.66 11.97 13.43
N GLY A 700 -13.42 11.53 12.44
CA GLY A 700 -13.75 12.30 11.25
C GLY A 700 -15.14 12.97 11.33
N PHE A 701 -15.60 13.46 10.17
CA PHE A 701 -16.89 14.12 10.04
C PHE A 701 -18.03 13.24 10.57
N GLY A 702 -18.94 13.86 11.33
CA GLY A 702 -20.06 13.16 11.96
C GLY A 702 -19.68 12.21 13.08
N GLY A 703 -18.46 12.31 13.64
CA GLY A 703 -17.97 11.41 14.69
C GLY A 703 -17.55 10.03 14.16
N SER A 704 -17.32 9.91 12.85
CA SER A 704 -16.86 8.65 12.25
C SER A 704 -15.49 8.25 12.82
N VAL A 705 -15.36 7.00 13.25
CA VAL A 705 -14.10 6.46 13.78
C VAL A 705 -13.27 5.93 12.64
N ASN A 706 -12.06 6.48 12.47
CA ASN A 706 -11.06 5.96 11.56
C ASN A 706 -9.94 5.35 12.41
N ASP A 707 -10.01 4.04 12.59
CA ASP A 707 -9.01 3.27 13.32
C ASP A 707 -7.95 2.80 12.34
N PHE A 708 -6.76 3.37 12.44
CA PHE A 708 -5.61 3.03 11.60
C PHE A 708 -4.63 2.08 12.28
N ARG A 709 -4.95 1.57 13.48
CA ARG A 709 -4.06 0.66 14.23
C ARG A 709 -3.96 -0.73 13.60
N ASP A 710 -4.79 -1.02 12.62
CA ASP A 710 -4.78 -2.24 11.83
C ASP A 710 -4.21 -2.07 10.41
N VAL A 711 -3.60 -0.93 10.11
CA VAL A 711 -2.92 -0.71 8.83
C VAL A 711 -1.74 -1.65 8.66
N THR A 712 -1.72 -2.37 7.55
CA THR A 712 -0.60 -3.22 7.16
C THR A 712 0.22 -2.50 6.07
N PHE A 713 1.32 -1.86 6.49
CA PHE A 713 2.19 -1.17 5.55
C PHE A 713 3.07 -2.19 4.80
N PRO A 714 2.95 -2.29 3.45
CA PRO A 714 3.58 -3.38 2.71
C PRO A 714 5.07 -3.19 2.47
N GLY A 715 5.58 -1.97 2.61
CA GLY A 715 6.99 -1.63 2.42
C GLY A 715 7.77 -1.56 3.74
N TYR A 716 8.90 -0.91 3.68
CA TYR A 716 9.75 -0.68 4.86
C TYR A 716 9.41 0.70 5.45
N PRO A 717 8.85 0.79 6.67
CA PRO A 717 8.55 2.09 7.30
C PRO A 717 9.78 2.97 7.48
N ALA A 718 10.96 2.37 7.59
CA ALA A 718 12.23 3.10 7.66
C ALA A 718 12.68 3.70 6.31
N ASN A 719 12.04 3.35 5.20
CA ASN A 719 12.37 3.93 3.89
C ASN A 719 11.72 5.29 3.69
N CYS A 720 12.30 6.32 4.27
CA CYS A 720 11.81 7.69 4.13
C CYS A 720 11.77 8.16 2.67
N GLN A 721 12.70 7.69 1.83
CA GLN A 721 12.73 7.99 0.39
C GLN A 721 11.52 7.43 -0.36
N GLY A 722 10.78 6.50 0.22
CA GLY A 722 9.53 6.00 -0.34
C GLY A 722 8.45 7.08 -0.51
N CYS A 723 8.53 8.17 0.25
CA CYS A 723 7.58 9.30 0.24
C CYS A 723 8.27 10.65 0.09
N HIS A 724 9.39 10.87 0.78
CA HIS A 724 10.09 12.15 0.80
C HIS A 724 10.88 12.41 -0.48
N ILE A 725 11.08 13.70 -0.75
CA ILE A 725 11.94 14.18 -1.84
C ILE A 725 13.38 13.92 -1.46
N SER A 726 14.15 13.38 -2.39
CA SER A 726 15.59 13.31 -2.32
C SER A 726 16.17 13.95 -3.59
N PRO A 727 17.00 14.99 -3.49
CA PRO A 727 17.63 15.60 -4.64
C PRO A 727 18.66 14.66 -5.31
N ASP A 728 19.26 13.75 -4.54
CA ASP A 728 20.11 12.70 -5.01
C ASP A 728 19.51 11.36 -4.63
N PRO A 729 19.31 10.41 -5.56
CA PRO A 729 18.83 9.09 -5.23
C PRO A 729 19.73 8.33 -4.26
N ASP A 730 20.99 8.73 -4.13
CA ASP A 730 21.96 8.15 -3.21
C ASP A 730 22.11 8.98 -1.92
N ASP A 731 21.61 10.21 -1.91
CA ASP A 731 21.65 11.05 -0.72
C ASP A 731 20.39 10.85 0.13
N PHE A 732 20.58 10.59 1.39
CA PHE A 732 19.48 10.47 2.34
C PHE A 732 18.94 11.84 2.66
N PRO A 733 17.69 11.86 2.87
CA PRO A 733 16.79 12.86 2.42
C PRO A 733 17.02 14.14 3.17
N VAL A 734 16.75 15.02 2.47
CA VAL A 734 15.92 16.18 2.64
C VAL A 734 15.10 16.25 3.95
N VAL A 735 14.78 15.13 4.61
CA VAL A 735 14.11 15.14 5.93
C VAL A 735 14.85 16.00 6.94
N PHE A 736 16.16 15.99 6.95
CA PHE A 736 16.95 16.79 7.89
C PHE A 736 17.45 18.12 7.31
N THR A 737 17.55 18.28 6.01
CA THR A 737 18.01 19.50 5.36
C THR A 737 16.88 20.45 4.97
N TYR A 738 15.74 19.94 4.56
CA TYR A 738 14.59 20.77 4.11
C TYR A 738 13.45 20.83 5.09
N ALA A 739 13.31 19.86 5.93
CA ALA A 739 12.13 19.69 6.77
C ALA A 739 12.47 19.72 8.25
N GLN A 740 13.28 20.68 8.67
CA GLN A 740 13.19 20.96 10.10
C GLN A 740 11.70 21.18 10.41
N PRO A 741 11.09 20.37 11.30
CA PRO A 741 9.72 20.62 11.69
C PRO A 741 9.68 22.03 12.28
N PRO A 742 8.97 23.00 11.67
CA PRO A 742 9.12 24.40 12.06
C PRO A 742 8.45 24.69 13.39
N VAL A 743 7.48 23.85 13.78
CA VAL A 743 6.66 24.06 14.99
C VAL A 743 6.34 22.72 15.65
N ALA A 744 6.10 22.76 16.95
CA ALA A 744 5.55 21.66 17.71
C ALA A 744 4.10 21.36 17.28
N SER A 745 3.74 20.08 17.26
CA SER A 745 2.36 19.64 17.05
C SER A 745 1.58 19.60 18.36
N PHE A 746 0.26 19.64 18.27
CA PHE A 746 -0.58 19.30 19.41
C PHE A 746 -0.29 17.88 19.89
N GLY A 747 -0.26 17.69 21.20
CA GLY A 747 -0.32 16.39 21.82
C GLY A 747 -1.73 16.10 22.31
N THR A 748 -1.92 16.21 23.61
CA THR A 748 -3.21 16.10 24.28
C THR A 748 -3.57 17.43 24.93
N THR A 749 -4.86 17.71 25.09
CA THR A 749 -5.34 18.86 25.86
C THR A 749 -5.87 18.42 27.21
N THR A 750 -5.92 19.38 28.17
CA THR A 750 -6.53 19.17 29.46
C THR A 750 -8.04 19.46 29.46
N SER A 751 -8.55 20.12 28.41
CA SER A 751 -9.95 20.52 28.30
C SER A 751 -10.65 19.78 27.16
N VAL A 752 -11.55 18.86 27.47
CA VAL A 752 -12.36 18.17 26.47
C VAL A 752 -13.53 19.06 26.05
N GLY A 753 -13.67 19.27 24.72
CA GLY A 753 -14.80 19.98 24.13
C GLY A 753 -14.73 21.51 24.20
N ALA A 754 -13.69 22.10 24.77
CA ALA A 754 -13.51 23.54 24.86
C ALA A 754 -12.37 24.08 23.98
N ASP A 755 -11.74 23.24 23.17
CA ASP A 755 -10.55 23.57 22.39
C ASP A 755 -10.90 24.27 21.09
N LEU A 756 -11.48 25.42 21.21
CA LEU A 756 -11.72 26.33 20.09
C LEU A 756 -10.50 27.27 19.91
N VAL A 757 -10.56 28.05 18.87
CA VAL A 757 -9.56 29.07 18.55
C VAL A 757 -9.19 29.89 19.75
N GLY A 758 -7.88 30.00 20.01
CA GLY A 758 -7.35 30.80 21.12
C GLY A 758 -7.26 30.07 22.46
N ASN A 759 -7.58 28.78 22.51
CA ASN A 759 -7.36 27.99 23.72
C ASN A 759 -5.86 27.93 24.05
N THR A 760 -5.48 28.37 25.25
CA THR A 760 -4.07 28.50 25.69
C THR A 760 -3.59 27.32 26.52
N ASP A 761 -4.50 26.41 26.91
CA ASP A 761 -4.20 25.23 27.72
C ASP A 761 -3.86 23.99 26.90
N ASN A 762 -3.91 24.06 25.57
CA ASN A 762 -3.52 22.98 24.68
C ASN A 762 -2.05 22.59 24.90
N LEU A 763 -1.85 21.30 25.18
CA LEU A 763 -0.54 20.75 25.39
C LEU A 763 0.10 20.34 24.06
N ARG A 764 1.37 20.56 23.91
CA ARG A 764 2.11 20.34 22.65
C ARG A 764 3.26 19.36 22.85
N THR A 765 3.62 18.74 21.74
CA THR A 765 4.82 17.92 21.60
C THR A 765 5.86 18.71 20.82
N THR A 766 7.11 18.68 21.24
CA THR A 766 8.21 19.38 20.56
C THR A 766 8.38 18.89 19.11
N LYS A 767 9.01 19.73 18.29
CA LYS A 767 9.01 19.57 16.82
C LYS A 767 9.60 18.24 16.32
N TRP A 768 10.74 17.81 16.88
CA TRP A 768 11.36 16.55 16.49
C TRP A 768 10.65 15.34 17.08
N ALA A 769 10.21 15.44 18.34
CA ALA A 769 9.40 14.39 18.95
C ALA A 769 8.12 14.12 18.15
N SER A 770 7.45 15.14 17.64
CA SER A 770 6.25 14.99 16.83
C SER A 770 6.47 14.24 15.51
N VAL A 771 7.70 14.24 15.00
CA VAL A 771 8.08 13.47 13.79
C VAL A 771 8.59 12.08 14.17
N CYS A 772 9.66 12.03 14.98
CA CYS A 772 10.36 10.76 15.24
C CYS A 772 9.46 9.77 16.00
N LEU A 773 8.72 10.26 17.01
CA LEU A 773 7.90 9.38 17.85
C LEU A 773 6.56 9.01 17.23
N SER A 774 6.14 9.64 16.13
CA SER A 774 5.02 9.13 15.33
C SER A 774 5.32 7.78 14.67
N CYS A 775 6.59 7.35 14.66
CA CYS A 775 7.00 5.98 14.33
C CYS A 775 7.64 5.29 15.54
N HIS A 776 8.66 5.91 16.18
CA HIS A 776 9.49 5.26 17.21
C HIS A 776 8.77 4.96 18.53
N ALA A 777 7.58 5.51 18.77
CA ALA A 777 6.70 5.10 19.86
C ALA A 777 5.75 3.96 19.50
N SER A 778 5.81 3.42 18.28
CA SER A 778 4.93 2.36 17.82
C SER A 778 5.21 1.04 18.52
N THR A 779 4.21 0.49 19.19
CA THR A 779 4.28 -0.86 19.78
C THR A 779 4.22 -1.94 18.70
N SER A 780 3.52 -1.70 17.60
CA SER A 780 3.43 -2.65 16.48
C SER A 780 4.73 -2.76 15.70
N LEU A 781 5.52 -1.67 15.59
CA LEU A 781 6.80 -1.68 14.87
C LEU A 781 7.98 -2.13 15.73
N PHE A 782 8.00 -1.81 17.03
CA PHE A 782 9.19 -1.93 17.84
C PHE A 782 9.08 -2.91 19.02
N ASN A 783 7.89 -3.20 19.52
CA ASN A 783 7.74 -4.22 20.57
C ASN A 783 7.73 -5.60 19.93
N THR A 784 8.61 -6.45 20.40
CA THR A 784 8.73 -7.84 19.96
C THR A 784 8.59 -8.77 21.16
N THR A 785 8.50 -10.07 20.91
CA THR A 785 8.54 -11.08 21.99
C THR A 785 9.84 -11.04 22.80
N THR A 786 10.94 -10.61 22.15
CA THR A 786 12.26 -10.48 22.80
C THR A 786 12.46 -9.13 23.46
N ASP A 787 11.70 -8.11 23.07
CA ASP A 787 11.83 -6.75 23.53
C ASP A 787 10.46 -6.03 23.61
N PRO A 788 9.61 -6.42 24.55
CA PRO A 788 8.25 -5.88 24.65
C PRO A 788 8.17 -4.45 25.17
N ALA A 789 9.28 -3.87 25.61
CA ALA A 789 9.33 -2.51 26.14
C ALA A 789 10.12 -1.53 25.26
N ARG A 790 10.46 -1.89 24.04
CA ARG A 790 11.33 -1.07 23.20
C ARG A 790 10.71 0.29 22.84
N ALA A 791 9.43 0.34 22.53
CA ALA A 791 8.74 1.61 22.25
C ALA A 791 8.80 2.56 23.47
N ALA A 792 8.61 2.05 24.69
CA ALA A 792 8.72 2.83 25.92
C ALA A 792 10.13 3.39 26.12
N ARG A 793 11.16 2.56 25.88
CA ARG A 793 12.56 3.04 25.95
C ARG A 793 12.90 4.08 24.91
N ASN A 794 12.32 4.02 23.71
CA ASN A 794 12.48 5.06 22.69
C ASN A 794 11.90 6.40 23.17
N ILE A 795 10.73 6.37 23.81
CA ILE A 795 10.11 7.56 24.42
C ILE A 795 10.98 8.13 25.55
N ASP A 796 11.49 7.27 26.43
CA ASP A 796 12.35 7.66 27.55
C ASP A 796 13.67 8.27 27.05
N HIS A 797 14.31 7.63 26.07
CA HIS A 797 15.49 8.16 25.41
C HIS A 797 15.25 9.55 24.81
N ALA A 798 14.14 9.74 24.10
CA ALA A 798 13.79 11.01 23.49
C ALA A 798 13.56 12.08 24.58
N SER A 799 12.84 11.76 25.64
CA SER A 799 12.55 12.66 26.76
C SER A 799 13.82 13.11 27.47
N THR A 800 14.76 12.18 27.70
CA THR A 800 16.07 12.48 28.30
C THR A 800 16.89 13.45 27.43
N ASN A 801 16.69 13.45 26.12
CA ASN A 801 17.38 14.31 25.16
C ASN A 801 16.55 15.53 24.72
N GLY A 802 15.65 15.99 25.54
CA GLY A 802 14.94 17.26 25.37
C GLY A 802 13.65 17.18 24.59
N ALA A 803 13.18 16.00 24.23
CA ALA A 803 11.83 15.86 23.69
C ALA A 803 10.81 16.21 24.77
N GLY A 804 9.93 17.15 24.49
CA GLY A 804 8.90 17.61 25.42
C GLY A 804 7.52 17.10 24.98
N PHE A 805 6.75 16.68 25.96
CA PHE A 805 5.36 16.24 25.78
C PHE A 805 4.48 17.00 26.78
N GLY A 806 3.29 17.36 26.35
CA GLY A 806 2.36 18.07 27.23
C GLY A 806 2.85 19.46 27.62
N LEU A 807 3.48 20.16 26.68
CA LEU A 807 3.99 21.53 26.90
C LEU A 807 2.94 22.57 26.54
N THR A 808 2.87 23.64 27.30
CA THR A 808 2.06 24.82 26.94
C THR A 808 2.73 25.60 25.80
N GLN A 809 1.97 26.47 25.13
CA GLN A 809 2.52 27.32 24.06
C GLN A 809 3.65 28.22 24.56
N ALA A 810 3.50 28.78 25.78
CA ALA A 810 4.55 29.63 26.40
C ALA A 810 5.86 28.87 26.61
N GLN A 811 5.77 27.57 26.99
CA GLN A 811 6.94 26.71 27.13
C GLN A 811 7.61 26.42 25.78
N ILE A 812 6.82 26.15 24.75
CA ILE A 812 7.32 25.96 23.36
C ILE A 812 8.00 27.25 22.87
N ASP A 813 7.41 28.40 23.10
CA ASP A 813 7.98 29.69 22.68
C ASP A 813 9.31 30.00 23.42
N ALA A 814 9.44 29.58 24.67
CA ALA A 814 10.67 29.66 25.40
C ALA A 814 11.79 28.74 24.85
N LEU A 815 11.42 27.54 24.35
CA LEU A 815 12.37 26.59 23.73
C LEU A 815 12.84 27.02 22.34
N ASN A 816 12.07 27.87 21.65
CA ASN A 816 12.38 28.33 20.29
C ASN A 816 13.20 29.65 20.26
N LYS A 817 13.46 30.25 21.38
CA LYS A 817 14.32 31.41 21.58
C LYS A 817 15.78 30.99 21.78
#